data_f2d8d1296ecebfc6b40cb9aafff4e763
#
_entry.id   f2d8d1296ecebfc6b40cb9aafff4e763
#
_cell.length_a   1.000
_cell.length_b   1.000
_cell.length_c   1.000
_cell.angle_alpha   90.00
_cell.angle_beta   90.00
_cell.angle_gamma   90.00
#
_symmetry.space_group_name_H-M   'P 1'
#
loop_
_entity.id
_entity.type
_entity.pdbx_description
1 polymer ?
#
loop_
_entity_poly.entity_id
_entity_poly.type
_entity_poly.pdbx_seq_one_letter_code
_entity_poly.pdbx_strand_id
1 'polypeptide(L)'
;MRKKVLATLVPLALAAAYGTGALAQEAAEAPAAPAAPAAAAASGDVAANVDAANTVVVTGFRSSLQKALNLKAQAIGVRDSIVAEDIGKFPESNVAESLQRVPGIILNRDESSAEGQRISIRGLPTEYSVTTLNGAPVNTTSTGSIGSAARGFNYDVFASELFGRVDFYKSPLSELPEGGMGGVVDLQSPRPFDNPKGAVRYSVTGAYNTMSEKTDPAAFGLFSKTWGNWGFLVGAAHSKAMNNRSGFEATGGYNSSARGSKTPVQGNFAMQLDYDDPRANLSGYTRDQVDNALLPRIYRFYGSSNDRSRDGLVSSLQYKDSTLNVSLDTMYSKLKNSRDELYYGILIRNSKTTNPSAPPGTAGHNGLVPIDVHIDPGSNLLTGTFGNTSYSSGVTYSEDETKFSYASLNANWKANDRLSLTGQLSVNSSKAQSYQDTLSGQIFGITSTIDYGSDHVYPSLSSTSDYLNPANYSGFGIGTGLTRETDRGRQGRVIADWDYNLWGEWTGHLKTGLVYVETEKGVHKRNATSDMTTKLNGLGNAGMRQGMVFDLPISNLDMGGGWPHQFGTFTRDYTYSTFDPLAYNTEATFTPAQSFTATEKVTSGFVQSDFKGEVLGHGLRINAGVRYSRTELDIDNFKKTGAGGAYEPNQESGSYHNLLPAISGAFDVTDDLMWRASFGKTISRASLSIIAAQTVVPNPFDNSATAGNPSLRPQQSKNMDTSLEWYFRKGSLLSAAYFRKVLTDATVSSTTQTTFGALGLPDTAMGAIFYGPDGRVDPNLPMTLRTYSNAGRQVLKGYELSYQQDFDFLPAPYKGFGMLASYTHIDPFNSAKWITNAGREIEVNSVPKYAYSTTAYYENGPLAIRFSYNYKGRSLHGDNPKNNGDDLIRWRAARGYLDGNISYKINDNLELRLDALNLSNTLSYDYFEDATGQYGSGKKTRMDYAKYDGRTIKIGLRGKL
;
A
#
# COMPACT_ATOMS: atom_id res chain seq x y z
N MET A 1 -13.19 -36.39 -0.74
CA MET A 1 -14.28 -35.96 -1.62
C MET A 1 -14.25 -34.46 -2.01
N ARG A 2 -13.40 -33.62 -1.37
CA ARG A 2 -13.34 -32.14 -1.62
C ARG A 2 -12.41 -31.68 -2.75
N LYS A 3 -11.58 -32.54 -3.32
CA LYS A 3 -10.64 -32.18 -4.40
C LYS A 3 -11.18 -32.38 -5.84
N LYS A 4 -12.34 -32.97 -6.02
CA LYS A 4 -12.89 -33.29 -7.36
C LYS A 4 -13.87 -32.23 -7.94
N VAL A 5 -14.39 -31.33 -7.13
CA VAL A 5 -15.39 -30.34 -7.60
C VAL A 5 -14.73 -29.09 -8.21
N LEU A 6 -13.51 -28.73 -7.80
CA LEU A 6 -12.79 -27.59 -8.41
C LEU A 6 -12.13 -27.90 -9.76
N ALA A 7 -11.88 -29.19 -10.06
CA ALA A 7 -11.22 -29.59 -11.31
C ALA A 7 -12.16 -29.56 -12.53
N THR A 8 -13.46 -29.45 -12.32
CA THR A 8 -14.47 -29.53 -13.40
C THR A 8 -14.92 -28.16 -13.94
N LEU A 9 -14.67 -27.08 -13.22
CA LEU A 9 -15.09 -25.74 -13.67
C LEU A 9 -13.99 -24.93 -14.37
N VAL A 10 -12.72 -25.28 -14.20
CA VAL A 10 -11.60 -24.61 -14.85
C VAL A 10 -11.44 -24.96 -16.34
N PRO A 11 -11.75 -26.19 -16.82
CA PRO A 11 -11.65 -26.50 -18.24
C PRO A 11 -12.70 -25.85 -19.13
N LEU A 12 -13.87 -25.45 -18.57
CA LEU A 12 -14.93 -24.85 -19.40
C LEU A 12 -14.64 -23.38 -19.78
N ALA A 13 -13.84 -22.67 -19.03
CA ALA A 13 -13.44 -21.29 -19.35
C ALA A 13 -12.24 -21.24 -20.31
N LEU A 14 -11.39 -22.29 -20.33
CA LEU A 14 -10.25 -22.37 -21.27
C LEU A 14 -10.61 -23.05 -22.60
N ALA A 15 -11.65 -23.87 -22.66
CA ALA A 15 -12.07 -24.51 -23.91
C ALA A 15 -12.72 -23.54 -24.92
N ALA A 16 -13.14 -22.37 -24.47
CA ALA A 16 -13.63 -21.30 -25.37
C ALA A 16 -12.53 -20.50 -26.07
N ALA A 17 -11.25 -20.73 -25.73
CA ALA A 17 -10.10 -19.99 -26.29
C ALA A 17 -9.28 -20.77 -27.33
N TYR A 18 -9.57 -22.07 -27.54
CA TYR A 18 -8.87 -22.90 -28.53
C TYR A 18 -9.87 -23.69 -29.38
N GLY A 19 -10.44 -23.04 -30.34
CA GLY A 19 -11.19 -23.65 -31.44
C GLY A 19 -10.78 -23.01 -32.74
N THR A 20 -9.73 -23.55 -33.35
CA THR A 20 -9.22 -23.12 -34.62
C THR A 20 -9.90 -23.81 -35.74
N GLY A 21 -10.18 -23.08 -36.79
CA GLY A 21 -9.74 -23.44 -38.10
C GLY A 21 -10.70 -24.09 -39.06
N ALA A 22 -10.87 -23.34 -40.14
CA ALA A 22 -11.01 -23.69 -41.54
C ALA A 22 -12.37 -24.25 -42.03
N LEU A 23 -12.97 -23.53 -42.92
CA LEU A 23 -13.15 -23.77 -44.33
C LEU A 23 -14.17 -22.80 -44.93
N ALA A 24 -13.67 -22.07 -45.79
CA ALA A 24 -13.92 -21.64 -47.15
C ALA A 24 -15.36 -21.65 -47.69
N GLN A 25 -15.70 -20.47 -48.22
CA GLN A 25 -16.25 -20.23 -49.55
C GLN A 25 -17.72 -20.54 -49.84
N GLU A 26 -18.54 -19.51 -49.97
CA GLU A 26 -19.21 -19.26 -51.25
C GLU A 26 -19.97 -17.92 -51.20
N ALA A 27 -19.87 -17.16 -52.30
CA ALA A 27 -20.44 -15.86 -52.48
C ALA A 27 -21.89 -15.94 -52.98
N ALA A 28 -22.73 -15.01 -52.56
CA ALA A 28 -23.90 -14.62 -53.33
C ALA A 28 -24.33 -13.17 -53.02
N GLU A 29 -24.69 -12.48 -54.04
CA GLU A 29 -24.97 -11.10 -54.29
C GLU A 29 -25.89 -10.33 -53.33
N ALA A 30 -25.59 -9.04 -53.18
CA ALA A 30 -26.43 -8.02 -52.55
C ALA A 30 -27.54 -7.47 -53.45
N PRO A 31 -28.57 -6.93 -52.89
CA PRO A 31 -29.23 -5.78 -53.50
C PRO A 31 -29.15 -4.49 -52.65
N ALA A 32 -29.16 -3.40 -53.44
CA ALA A 32 -28.84 -2.01 -53.12
C ALA A 32 -29.66 -1.40 -51.93
N ALA A 33 -28.98 -0.49 -51.22
CA ALA A 33 -29.52 0.39 -50.20
C ALA A 33 -30.15 1.64 -50.82
N PRO A 34 -31.16 2.21 -50.19
CA PRO A 34 -31.64 3.57 -50.49
C PRO A 34 -30.89 4.64 -49.66
N ALA A 35 -30.65 5.76 -50.33
CA ALA A 35 -29.93 6.92 -49.86
C ALA A 35 -30.44 7.52 -48.55
N ALA A 36 -29.49 7.93 -47.71
CA ALA A 36 -29.73 8.72 -46.48
C ALA A 36 -29.83 10.21 -46.80
N PRO A 37 -30.67 10.97 -46.11
CA PRO A 37 -30.72 12.43 -46.24
C PRO A 37 -29.58 13.10 -45.48
N ALA A 38 -29.02 14.15 -46.06
CA ALA A 38 -27.99 15.00 -45.55
C ALA A 38 -28.30 15.56 -44.15
N ALA A 39 -27.38 15.36 -43.23
CA ALA A 39 -27.42 15.98 -41.90
C ALA A 39 -26.83 17.39 -41.97
N ALA A 40 -27.62 18.36 -41.60
CA ALA A 40 -27.18 19.74 -41.41
C ALA A 40 -26.20 19.87 -40.28
N ALA A 41 -25.10 20.57 -40.49
CA ALA A 41 -24.12 20.92 -39.48
C ALA A 41 -24.76 21.78 -38.38
N ALA A 42 -24.82 21.27 -37.19
CA ALA A 42 -25.10 22.05 -35.97
C ALA A 42 -23.78 22.40 -35.29
N SER A 43 -23.35 23.64 -35.48
CA SER A 43 -22.40 24.32 -34.63
C SER A 43 -23.07 24.59 -33.27
N GLY A 44 -22.84 23.78 -32.28
CA GLY A 44 -23.42 23.86 -30.97
C GLY A 44 -22.43 23.56 -29.86
N ASP A 45 -22.12 24.54 -29.08
CA ASP A 45 -21.74 24.60 -27.67
C ASP A 45 -20.81 23.51 -27.10
N VAL A 46 -19.50 23.80 -27.17
CA VAL A 46 -18.46 22.97 -26.50
C VAL A 46 -18.47 23.13 -24.97
N ALA A 47 -18.97 24.27 -24.45
CA ALA A 47 -19.12 24.49 -23.00
C ALA A 47 -20.26 23.66 -22.37
N ALA A 48 -21.33 23.39 -23.14
CA ALA A 48 -22.43 22.53 -22.70
C ALA A 48 -22.08 21.04 -22.64
N ASN A 49 -21.07 20.59 -23.40
CA ASN A 49 -20.69 19.18 -23.45
C ASN A 49 -19.82 18.71 -22.27
N VAL A 50 -19.09 19.58 -21.59
CA VAL A 50 -18.33 19.23 -20.37
C VAL A 50 -19.29 18.98 -19.21
N ASP A 51 -20.37 19.77 -19.11
CA ASP A 51 -21.40 19.56 -18.10
C ASP A 51 -22.31 18.36 -18.42
N ALA A 52 -22.58 18.08 -19.70
CA ALA A 52 -23.37 16.93 -20.11
C ALA A 52 -22.62 15.58 -19.89
N ALA A 53 -21.30 15.57 -19.99
CA ALA A 53 -20.48 14.41 -19.64
C ALA A 53 -20.45 14.16 -18.11
N ASN A 54 -20.76 15.16 -17.31
CA ASN A 54 -20.84 15.08 -15.85
C ASN A 54 -22.21 14.69 -15.32
N THR A 55 -23.26 14.68 -16.14
CA THR A 55 -24.62 14.30 -15.72
C THR A 55 -24.83 12.82 -15.94
N VAL A 56 -24.64 12.02 -14.87
CA VAL A 56 -24.55 10.58 -15.01
C VAL A 56 -25.57 9.85 -14.15
N VAL A 57 -26.68 9.46 -14.73
CA VAL A 57 -27.39 8.26 -14.29
C VAL A 57 -26.92 7.06 -15.13
N VAL A 58 -25.84 6.40 -14.68
CA VAL A 58 -25.36 5.15 -15.28
C VAL A 58 -26.08 4.01 -14.59
N THR A 59 -26.62 3.07 -15.35
CA THR A 59 -27.18 1.83 -14.82
C THR A 59 -26.47 0.66 -15.48
N GLY A 60 -25.69 -0.10 -14.68
CA GLY A 60 -24.99 -1.29 -15.10
C GLY A 60 -23.51 -1.10 -15.42
N PHE A 61 -22.77 -2.23 -15.38
CA PHE A 61 -21.32 -2.27 -15.52
C PHE A 61 -20.87 -1.83 -16.92
N ARG A 62 -21.53 -2.30 -17.98
CA ARG A 62 -21.24 -1.90 -19.37
C ARG A 62 -21.32 -0.39 -19.58
N SER A 63 -22.37 0.21 -19.05
CA SER A 63 -22.59 1.67 -19.19
C SER A 63 -21.50 2.47 -18.45
N SER A 64 -21.07 2.01 -17.27
CA SER A 64 -19.93 2.58 -16.53
C SER A 64 -18.64 2.52 -17.35
N LEU A 65 -18.35 1.36 -17.96
CA LEU A 65 -17.20 1.16 -18.83
C LEU A 65 -17.23 2.06 -20.06
N GLN A 66 -18.38 2.17 -20.73
CA GLN A 66 -18.54 3.05 -21.89
C GLN A 66 -18.25 4.51 -21.54
N LYS A 67 -18.72 4.99 -20.38
CA LYS A 67 -18.44 6.35 -19.92
C LYS A 67 -16.97 6.57 -19.60
N ALA A 68 -16.35 5.63 -18.93
CA ALA A 68 -14.91 5.67 -18.68
C ALA A 68 -14.11 5.77 -19.98
N LEU A 69 -14.50 5.00 -21.02
CA LEU A 69 -13.88 5.08 -22.35
C LEU A 69 -14.13 6.46 -23.02
N ASN A 70 -15.33 7.01 -22.94
CA ASN A 70 -15.63 8.31 -23.49
C ASN A 70 -14.78 9.41 -22.84
N LEU A 71 -14.61 9.37 -21.50
CA LEU A 71 -13.74 10.30 -20.77
C LEU A 71 -12.27 10.16 -21.20
N LYS A 72 -11.82 8.94 -21.44
CA LYS A 72 -10.48 8.66 -21.97
C LYS A 72 -10.32 9.20 -23.39
N ALA A 73 -11.26 8.93 -24.30
CA ALA A 73 -11.20 9.37 -25.68
C ALA A 73 -11.21 10.91 -25.83
N GLN A 74 -11.96 11.62 -24.98
CA GLN A 74 -12.02 13.08 -24.99
C GLN A 74 -10.80 13.76 -24.39
N ALA A 75 -10.04 13.10 -23.53
CA ALA A 75 -8.86 13.67 -22.88
C ALA A 75 -7.76 13.97 -23.92
N ILE A 76 -6.98 15.04 -23.71
CA ILE A 76 -5.80 15.35 -24.52
C ILE A 76 -4.59 14.55 -24.02
N GLY A 77 -4.34 14.59 -22.73
CA GLY A 77 -3.29 13.79 -22.08
C GLY A 77 -3.72 12.35 -21.78
N VAL A 78 -2.79 11.55 -21.27
CA VAL A 78 -3.07 10.16 -20.86
C VAL A 78 -3.89 10.16 -19.57
N ARG A 79 -5.16 9.85 -19.70
CA ARG A 79 -6.13 9.77 -18.59
C ARG A 79 -6.87 8.44 -18.63
N ASP A 80 -7.11 7.87 -17.47
CA ASP A 80 -8.05 6.77 -17.26
C ASP A 80 -9.07 7.17 -16.19
N SER A 81 -10.26 6.60 -16.24
CA SER A 81 -11.32 6.91 -15.28
C SER A 81 -12.03 5.63 -14.83
N ILE A 82 -12.48 5.62 -13.60
CA ILE A 82 -13.44 4.63 -13.08
C ILE A 82 -14.68 5.40 -12.69
N VAL A 83 -15.80 5.05 -13.30
CA VAL A 83 -17.09 5.65 -13.02
C VAL A 83 -17.93 4.66 -12.23
N ALA A 84 -18.60 5.09 -11.18
CA ALA A 84 -19.52 4.23 -10.44
C ALA A 84 -20.65 3.74 -11.35
N GLU A 85 -21.09 2.48 -11.18
CA GLU A 85 -22.20 1.90 -11.96
C GLU A 85 -23.52 2.63 -11.71
N ASP A 86 -23.69 3.17 -10.51
CA ASP A 86 -24.74 4.10 -10.06
C ASP A 86 -24.18 4.87 -8.87
N ILE A 87 -24.80 5.96 -8.45
CA ILE A 87 -24.37 6.71 -7.26
C ILE A 87 -24.29 5.74 -6.06
N GLY A 88 -23.14 5.67 -5.41
CA GLY A 88 -22.88 4.73 -4.33
C GLY A 88 -22.69 3.27 -4.76
N LYS A 89 -22.49 2.98 -6.06
CA LYS A 89 -22.21 1.63 -6.57
C LYS A 89 -20.85 1.53 -7.23
N PHE A 90 -19.81 1.49 -6.43
CA PHE A 90 -18.52 0.99 -6.89
C PHE A 90 -18.57 -0.54 -6.95
N PRO A 91 -17.85 -1.15 -7.92
CA PRO A 91 -17.92 -2.61 -8.11
C PRO A 91 -17.31 -3.41 -6.96
N GLU A 92 -16.39 -2.82 -6.21
CA GLU A 92 -15.66 -3.46 -5.09
C GLU A 92 -15.99 -2.78 -3.75
N SER A 93 -15.67 -3.47 -2.65
CA SER A 93 -15.96 -2.99 -1.29
C SER A 93 -15.00 -1.90 -0.79
N ASN A 94 -13.89 -1.68 -1.48
CA ASN A 94 -12.86 -0.72 -1.13
C ASN A 94 -12.43 0.02 -2.40
N VAL A 95 -12.25 1.33 -2.31
CA VAL A 95 -11.82 2.18 -3.44
C VAL A 95 -10.53 1.64 -4.05
N ALA A 96 -9.52 1.32 -3.25
CA ALA A 96 -8.23 0.86 -3.73
C ALA A 96 -8.33 -0.44 -4.56
N GLU A 97 -9.23 -1.34 -4.22
CA GLU A 97 -9.47 -2.58 -4.98
C GLU A 97 -10.00 -2.29 -6.38
N SER A 98 -10.90 -1.30 -6.50
CA SER A 98 -11.44 -0.87 -7.79
C SER A 98 -10.35 -0.32 -8.71
N LEU A 99 -9.29 0.27 -8.15
CA LEU A 99 -8.23 0.94 -8.90
C LEU A 99 -7.31 -0.05 -9.64
N GLN A 100 -7.24 -1.33 -9.23
CA GLN A 100 -6.39 -2.34 -9.86
C GLN A 100 -6.74 -2.63 -11.34
N ARG A 101 -7.94 -2.28 -11.78
CA ARG A 101 -8.37 -2.49 -13.17
C ARG A 101 -7.76 -1.51 -14.14
N VAL A 102 -7.22 -0.40 -13.65
CA VAL A 102 -6.57 0.62 -14.47
C VAL A 102 -5.16 0.17 -14.81
N PRO A 103 -4.76 0.15 -16.09
CA PRO A 103 -3.41 -0.20 -16.51
C PRO A 103 -2.36 0.62 -15.75
N GLY A 104 -1.24 0.02 -15.40
CA GLY A 104 -0.16 0.70 -14.67
C GLY A 104 -0.42 0.94 -13.18
N ILE A 105 -1.58 0.57 -12.64
CA ILE A 105 -1.90 0.67 -11.21
C ILE A 105 -1.59 -0.65 -10.52
N ILE A 106 -0.80 -0.59 -9.46
CA ILE A 106 -0.44 -1.74 -8.62
C ILE A 106 -0.91 -1.47 -7.20
N LEU A 107 -1.77 -2.35 -6.70
CA LEU A 107 -2.31 -2.24 -5.36
C LEU A 107 -1.31 -2.74 -4.31
N ASN A 108 -1.11 -1.94 -3.28
CA ASN A 108 -0.42 -2.30 -2.06
C ASN A 108 -1.46 -2.55 -0.97
N ARG A 109 -1.42 -3.75 -0.41
CA ARG A 109 -2.34 -4.20 0.64
C ARG A 109 -1.73 -3.93 2.00
N ASP A 110 -2.56 -3.57 2.95
CA ASP A 110 -2.17 -3.52 4.36
C ASP A 110 -1.75 -4.91 4.85
N GLU A 111 -0.60 -4.98 5.50
CA GLU A 111 -0.04 -6.27 5.94
C GLU A 111 -0.83 -6.86 7.11
N SER A 112 -1.62 -6.07 7.81
CA SER A 112 -2.41 -6.53 8.95
C SER A 112 -3.83 -6.96 8.57
N SER A 113 -4.47 -6.34 7.58
CA SER A 113 -5.87 -6.60 7.20
C SER A 113 -6.06 -7.24 5.84
N ALA A 114 -5.03 -7.33 4.98
CA ALA A 114 -5.07 -7.72 3.57
C ALA A 114 -5.92 -6.82 2.66
N GLU A 115 -6.56 -5.79 3.19
CA GLU A 115 -7.29 -4.84 2.36
C GLU A 115 -6.36 -3.96 1.54
N GLY A 116 -6.80 -3.55 0.36
CA GLY A 116 -6.09 -2.59 -0.46
C GLY A 116 -6.00 -1.25 0.25
N GLN A 117 -4.77 -0.79 0.51
CA GLN A 117 -4.52 0.44 1.25
C GLN A 117 -4.00 1.57 0.36
N ARG A 118 -2.95 1.31 -0.40
CA ARG A 118 -2.27 2.31 -1.24
C ARG A 118 -2.10 1.79 -2.66
N ILE A 119 -1.82 2.71 -3.57
CA ILE A 119 -1.52 2.36 -4.96
C ILE A 119 -0.16 2.90 -5.38
N SER A 120 0.52 2.14 -6.24
CA SER A 120 1.67 2.57 -7.00
C SER A 120 1.26 2.77 -8.45
N ILE A 121 1.72 3.84 -9.08
CA ILE A 121 1.44 4.14 -10.49
C ILE A 121 2.71 3.90 -11.30
N ARG A 122 2.63 2.98 -12.29
CA ARG A 122 3.77 2.63 -13.18
C ARG A 122 5.04 2.26 -12.42
N GLY A 123 4.86 1.58 -11.28
CA GLY A 123 5.97 1.10 -10.47
C GLY A 123 6.72 2.16 -9.68
N LEU A 124 6.23 3.37 -9.58
CA LEU A 124 6.77 4.36 -8.67
C LEU A 124 6.23 4.13 -7.25
N PRO A 125 7.00 4.43 -6.20
CA PRO A 125 6.54 4.40 -4.82
C PRO A 125 5.22 5.14 -4.61
N THR A 126 4.42 4.69 -3.66
CA THR A 126 3.07 5.24 -3.40
C THR A 126 3.07 6.74 -3.09
N GLU A 127 4.15 7.26 -2.55
CA GLU A 127 4.37 8.68 -2.20
C GLU A 127 4.72 9.57 -3.41
N TYR A 128 4.88 8.97 -4.61
CA TYR A 128 5.13 9.72 -5.85
C TYR A 128 3.84 10.06 -6.60
N SER A 129 2.68 9.72 -6.05
CA SER A 129 1.37 10.12 -6.54
C SER A 129 0.72 11.15 -5.60
N VAL A 130 -0.06 12.06 -6.18
CA VAL A 130 -0.88 13.02 -5.43
C VAL A 130 -2.33 12.60 -5.55
N THR A 131 -3.04 12.58 -4.43
CA THR A 131 -4.50 12.36 -4.42
C THR A 131 -5.20 13.68 -4.16
N THR A 132 -6.23 13.92 -4.94
CA THR A 132 -7.14 15.06 -4.75
C THR A 132 -8.55 14.56 -4.45
N LEU A 133 -9.32 15.35 -3.75
CA LEU A 133 -10.76 15.17 -3.55
C LEU A 133 -11.48 16.39 -4.12
N ASN A 134 -12.29 16.19 -5.16
CA ASN A 134 -12.92 17.27 -5.92
C ASN A 134 -11.92 18.34 -6.39
N GLY A 135 -10.72 17.88 -6.83
CA GLY A 135 -9.63 18.74 -7.31
C GLY A 135 -8.77 19.42 -6.24
N ALA A 136 -9.05 19.26 -4.95
CA ALA A 136 -8.22 19.76 -3.85
C ALA A 136 -7.28 18.68 -3.31
N PRO A 137 -5.95 18.91 -3.17
CA PRO A 137 -5.04 17.96 -2.57
C PRO A 137 -5.48 17.54 -1.17
N VAL A 138 -5.45 16.25 -0.92
CA VAL A 138 -5.78 15.65 0.37
C VAL A 138 -4.74 14.63 0.77
N ASN A 139 -4.46 14.56 2.06
CA ASN A 139 -3.57 13.58 2.64
C ASN A 139 -4.30 12.77 3.70
N THR A 140 -3.80 11.58 3.97
CA THR A 140 -4.29 10.74 5.05
C THR A 140 -3.13 10.28 5.91
N THR A 141 -3.37 10.23 7.20
CA THR A 141 -2.49 9.56 8.17
C THR A 141 -2.80 8.07 8.23
N SER A 142 -1.83 7.26 8.59
CA SER A 142 -2.03 5.83 8.86
C SER A 142 -1.05 5.38 9.91
N THR A 143 -1.54 4.58 10.84
CA THR A 143 -0.77 3.97 11.92
C THR A 143 -0.29 2.56 11.60
N GLY A 144 -0.57 2.03 10.41
CA GLY A 144 -0.18 0.68 9.99
C GLY A 144 1.33 0.51 9.78
N SER A 145 1.74 -0.69 9.45
CA SER A 145 3.13 -1.15 9.25
C SER A 145 3.93 -0.39 8.18
N ILE A 146 3.28 0.44 7.38
CA ILE A 146 3.93 1.27 6.37
C ILE A 146 4.22 2.63 6.98
N GLY A 147 5.43 2.78 7.48
CA GLY A 147 6.11 3.96 8.03
C GLY A 147 5.31 5.23 8.30
N SER A 148 5.37 5.69 9.52
CA SER A 148 4.86 7.00 9.94
C SER A 148 5.45 8.13 9.09
N ALA A 149 4.67 9.17 8.84
CA ALA A 149 5.04 10.37 8.07
C ALA A 149 5.27 10.17 6.56
N ALA A 150 4.83 9.06 5.96
CA ALA A 150 4.79 8.90 4.51
C ALA A 150 3.78 9.85 3.85
N ARG A 151 4.06 10.24 2.60
CA ARG A 151 3.17 11.12 1.79
C ARG A 151 2.08 10.35 1.04
N GLY A 152 2.07 9.03 1.09
CA GLY A 152 1.10 8.20 0.37
C GLY A 152 -0.31 8.32 0.94
N PHE A 153 -1.30 8.29 0.07
CA PHE A 153 -2.71 8.34 0.45
C PHE A 153 -3.25 6.94 0.79
N ASN A 154 -3.99 6.82 1.90
CA ASN A 154 -4.59 5.57 2.35
C ASN A 154 -6.06 5.54 1.95
N TYR A 155 -6.36 4.79 0.89
CA TYR A 155 -7.72 4.67 0.34
C TYR A 155 -8.64 3.82 1.22
N ASP A 156 -8.08 2.97 2.08
CA ASP A 156 -8.83 2.08 2.98
C ASP A 156 -9.56 2.82 4.11
N VAL A 157 -9.22 4.08 4.34
CA VAL A 157 -9.96 4.95 5.28
C VAL A 157 -11.40 5.16 4.82
N PHE A 158 -11.67 5.08 3.52
CA PHE A 158 -12.94 5.50 2.92
C PHE A 158 -13.78 4.31 2.47
N ALA A 159 -15.08 4.40 2.69
CA ALA A 159 -16.05 3.52 2.04
C ALA A 159 -16.16 3.89 0.55
N SER A 160 -16.20 2.89 -0.33
CA SER A 160 -16.25 3.10 -1.78
C SER A 160 -17.52 3.82 -2.25
N GLU A 161 -18.60 3.65 -1.51
CA GLU A 161 -19.92 4.22 -1.77
C GLU A 161 -19.96 5.75 -1.67
N LEU A 162 -18.93 6.37 -1.07
CA LEU A 162 -18.85 7.83 -0.92
C LEU A 162 -18.41 8.55 -2.20
N PHE A 163 -17.98 7.80 -3.23
CA PHE A 163 -17.44 8.36 -4.47
C PHE A 163 -18.32 8.02 -5.68
N GLY A 164 -18.35 8.94 -6.63
CA GLY A 164 -19.04 8.75 -7.92
C GLY A 164 -18.07 8.46 -9.07
N ARG A 165 -16.82 8.94 -8.98
CA ARG A 165 -15.81 8.79 -10.02
C ARG A 165 -14.40 8.89 -9.43
N VAL A 166 -13.45 8.21 -10.08
CA VAL A 166 -12.02 8.38 -9.84
C VAL A 166 -11.31 8.56 -11.17
N ASP A 167 -10.55 9.64 -11.28
CA ASP A 167 -9.77 9.99 -12.47
C ASP A 167 -8.27 9.82 -12.21
N PHE A 168 -7.57 9.25 -13.16
CA PHE A 168 -6.12 9.04 -13.13
C PHE A 168 -5.46 9.85 -14.23
N TYR A 169 -4.72 10.87 -13.86
CA TYR A 169 -3.90 11.65 -14.77
C TYR A 169 -2.48 11.10 -14.75
N LYS A 170 -2.10 10.35 -15.78
CA LYS A 170 -0.78 9.71 -15.90
C LYS A 170 0.25 10.58 -16.61
N SER A 171 -0.21 11.58 -17.38
CA SER A 171 0.62 12.63 -17.97
C SER A 171 0.43 13.94 -17.22
N PRO A 172 1.47 14.80 -17.13
CA PRO A 172 1.38 16.08 -16.45
C PRO A 172 0.53 17.08 -17.23
N LEU A 173 -0.26 17.87 -16.50
CA LEU A 173 -0.95 19.08 -16.97
C LEU A 173 -0.60 20.22 -16.00
N SER A 174 -0.47 21.47 -16.53
CA SER A 174 -0.04 22.58 -15.69
C SER A 174 -1.06 23.01 -14.62
N GLU A 175 -2.34 22.72 -14.83
CA GLU A 175 -3.41 22.96 -13.85
C GLU A 175 -3.40 21.99 -12.66
N LEU A 176 -2.82 20.79 -12.84
CA LEU A 176 -2.77 19.79 -11.77
C LEU A 176 -1.77 20.18 -10.68
N PRO A 177 -1.99 19.75 -9.43
CA PRO A 177 -1.03 19.99 -8.36
C PRO A 177 0.32 19.31 -8.65
N GLU A 178 1.40 19.97 -8.25
CA GLU A 178 2.72 19.35 -8.34
C GLU A 178 2.90 18.29 -7.26
N GLY A 179 3.94 17.45 -7.44
CA GLY A 179 4.22 16.31 -6.54
C GLY A 179 3.79 14.97 -7.10
N GLY A 180 2.97 14.97 -8.15
CA GLY A 180 2.48 13.76 -8.81
C GLY A 180 3.43 13.22 -9.87
N MET A 181 4.66 12.84 -9.52
CA MET A 181 5.62 12.22 -10.44
C MET A 181 5.09 10.91 -11.04
N GLY A 182 4.37 10.11 -10.26
CA GLY A 182 3.67 8.92 -10.71
C GLY A 182 2.39 9.26 -11.48
N GLY A 183 1.69 10.26 -11.04
CA GLY A 183 0.41 10.73 -11.55
C GLY A 183 -0.43 11.41 -10.47
N VAL A 184 -1.57 11.94 -10.86
CA VAL A 184 -2.58 12.52 -9.96
C VAL A 184 -3.83 11.65 -9.99
N VAL A 185 -4.37 11.35 -8.82
CA VAL A 185 -5.62 10.59 -8.63
C VAL A 185 -6.66 11.54 -8.07
N ASP A 186 -7.69 11.84 -8.83
CA ASP A 186 -8.77 12.71 -8.38
C ASP A 186 -10.00 11.89 -8.00
N LEU A 187 -10.32 11.89 -6.72
CA LEU A 187 -11.52 11.28 -6.16
C LEU A 187 -12.65 12.31 -6.26
N GLN A 188 -13.78 11.92 -6.80
CA GLN A 188 -14.93 12.81 -6.94
C GLN A 188 -16.13 12.29 -6.15
N SER A 189 -16.61 13.08 -5.21
CA SER A 189 -17.85 12.82 -4.49
C SER A 189 -19.06 13.17 -5.34
N PRO A 190 -20.19 12.47 -5.19
CA PRO A 190 -21.41 12.76 -5.93
C PRO A 190 -22.00 14.11 -5.50
N ARG A 191 -22.63 14.81 -6.44
CA ARG A 191 -23.34 16.08 -6.23
C ARG A 191 -24.83 15.98 -6.61
N PRO A 192 -25.69 16.83 -6.05
CA PRO A 192 -27.13 16.75 -6.30
C PRO A 192 -27.51 16.85 -7.78
N PHE A 193 -26.86 17.76 -8.53
CA PHE A 193 -27.19 17.96 -9.95
C PHE A 193 -26.53 16.93 -10.89
N ASP A 194 -25.75 15.97 -10.38
CA ASP A 194 -25.34 14.78 -11.16
C ASP A 194 -26.56 13.89 -11.49
N ASN A 195 -27.59 13.94 -10.63
CA ASN A 195 -28.89 13.35 -10.88
C ASN A 195 -30.05 14.33 -10.51
N PRO A 196 -30.43 15.24 -11.41
CA PRO A 196 -31.46 16.26 -11.12
C PRO A 196 -32.84 15.70 -10.74
N LYS A 197 -33.15 14.46 -11.10
CA LYS A 197 -34.42 13.81 -10.70
C LYS A 197 -34.44 13.43 -9.22
N GLY A 198 -33.29 13.56 -8.53
CA GLY A 198 -33.11 13.07 -7.18
C GLY A 198 -32.87 11.56 -7.12
N ALA A 199 -32.49 11.08 -5.95
CA ALA A 199 -32.21 9.68 -5.71
C ALA A 199 -32.36 9.34 -4.23
N VAL A 200 -32.97 8.20 -3.94
CA VAL A 200 -32.78 7.49 -2.68
C VAL A 200 -32.10 6.16 -3.01
N ARG A 201 -30.99 5.88 -2.34
CA ARG A 201 -30.22 4.64 -2.52
C ARG A 201 -29.95 4.03 -1.16
N TYR A 202 -30.02 2.73 -1.06
CA TYR A 202 -29.65 2.01 0.16
C TYR A 202 -29.08 0.64 -0.16
N SER A 203 -28.22 0.14 0.71
CA SER A 203 -27.77 -1.26 0.67
C SER A 203 -27.52 -1.78 2.07
N VAL A 204 -27.75 -3.10 2.24
CA VAL A 204 -27.39 -3.86 3.44
C VAL A 204 -26.69 -5.12 2.98
N THR A 205 -25.56 -5.44 3.60
CA THR A 205 -24.70 -6.57 3.22
C THR A 205 -24.22 -7.30 4.47
N GLY A 206 -24.22 -8.63 4.45
CA GLY A 206 -23.54 -9.48 5.39
C GLY A 206 -22.28 -10.06 4.73
N ALA A 207 -21.12 -9.94 5.37
CA ALA A 207 -19.83 -10.43 4.89
C ALA A 207 -19.30 -11.54 5.78
N TYR A 208 -19.19 -12.78 5.26
CA TYR A 208 -18.63 -13.93 5.96
C TYR A 208 -17.17 -14.13 5.53
N ASN A 209 -16.25 -14.20 6.49
CA ASN A 209 -14.84 -14.55 6.24
C ASN A 209 -14.56 -15.98 6.72
N THR A 210 -13.91 -16.78 5.87
CA THR A 210 -13.67 -18.22 6.15
C THR A 210 -12.62 -18.49 7.21
N MET A 211 -11.76 -17.50 7.55
CA MET A 211 -10.76 -17.64 8.61
C MET A 211 -11.29 -17.19 9.97
N SER A 212 -12.08 -16.13 10.01
CA SER A 212 -12.70 -15.68 11.27
C SER A 212 -13.99 -16.43 11.62
N GLU A 213 -14.61 -17.07 10.62
CA GLU A 213 -15.94 -17.71 10.73
C GLU A 213 -17.03 -16.76 11.25
N LYS A 214 -16.83 -15.45 11.04
CA LYS A 214 -17.75 -14.41 11.45
C LYS A 214 -18.47 -13.81 10.25
N THR A 215 -19.69 -13.37 10.51
CA THR A 215 -20.48 -12.59 9.56
C THR A 215 -20.65 -11.19 10.10
N ASP A 216 -20.15 -10.23 9.34
CA ASP A 216 -20.14 -8.81 9.72
C ASP A 216 -21.06 -7.99 8.82
N PRO A 217 -21.75 -7.00 9.37
CA PRO A 217 -22.70 -6.17 8.61
C PRO A 217 -22.00 -5.00 7.91
N ALA A 218 -22.60 -4.60 6.77
CA ALA A 218 -22.35 -3.30 6.17
C ALA A 218 -23.69 -2.69 5.70
N ALA A 219 -23.79 -1.37 5.82
CA ALA A 219 -24.97 -0.63 5.41
C ALA A 219 -24.57 0.71 4.77
N PHE A 220 -25.33 1.11 3.77
CA PHE A 220 -25.18 2.39 3.10
C PHE A 220 -26.57 2.99 2.82
N GLY A 221 -26.67 4.31 2.95
CA GLY A 221 -27.84 5.10 2.58
C GLY A 221 -27.45 6.43 1.96
N LEU A 222 -28.15 6.83 0.91
CA LEU A 222 -27.96 8.13 0.25
C LEU A 222 -29.31 8.72 -0.13
N PHE A 223 -29.44 10.00 0.14
CA PHE A 223 -30.57 10.83 -0.30
C PHE A 223 -30.04 12.02 -1.11
N SER A 224 -30.65 12.27 -2.26
CA SER A 224 -30.38 13.44 -3.09
C SER A 224 -31.68 14.00 -3.64
N LYS A 225 -31.78 15.32 -3.62
CA LYS A 225 -32.95 16.03 -4.18
C LYS A 225 -32.56 17.40 -4.72
N THR A 226 -33.17 17.81 -5.82
CA THR A 226 -33.08 19.17 -6.36
C THR A 226 -34.44 19.85 -6.31
N TRP A 227 -34.43 21.16 -6.19
CA TRP A 227 -35.62 22.04 -6.24
C TRP A 227 -35.23 23.42 -6.80
N GLY A 228 -35.75 23.75 -7.97
CA GLY A 228 -35.29 24.93 -8.70
C GLY A 228 -33.80 24.88 -8.93
N ASN A 229 -33.07 25.91 -8.53
CA ASN A 229 -31.63 26.04 -8.67
C ASN A 229 -30.82 25.43 -7.50
N TRP A 230 -31.52 24.90 -6.52
CA TRP A 230 -30.88 24.29 -5.34
C TRP A 230 -30.89 22.76 -5.40
N GLY A 231 -29.87 22.16 -4.84
CA GLY A 231 -29.76 20.71 -4.65
C GLY A 231 -29.06 20.37 -3.36
N PHE A 232 -29.54 19.30 -2.73
CA PHE A 232 -28.93 18.72 -1.51
C PHE A 232 -28.72 17.23 -1.68
N LEU A 233 -27.56 16.76 -1.22
CA LEU A 233 -27.21 15.36 -1.15
C LEU A 233 -26.59 15.05 0.20
N VAL A 234 -26.96 13.90 0.77
CA VAL A 234 -26.32 13.32 1.95
C VAL A 234 -26.24 11.81 1.80
N GLY A 235 -25.12 11.22 2.12
CA GLY A 235 -24.90 9.77 2.12
C GLY A 235 -24.11 9.35 3.34
N ALA A 236 -24.46 8.19 3.91
CA ALA A 236 -23.77 7.59 5.06
C ALA A 236 -23.49 6.12 4.78
N ALA A 237 -22.32 5.65 5.21
CA ALA A 237 -21.89 4.27 5.09
C ALA A 237 -21.34 3.78 6.44
N HIS A 238 -21.65 2.52 6.78
CA HIS A 238 -21.08 1.81 7.90
C HIS A 238 -20.66 0.42 7.45
N SER A 239 -19.49 -0.04 7.82
CA SER A 239 -19.06 -1.41 7.59
C SER A 239 -18.24 -1.93 8.75
N LYS A 240 -18.45 -3.22 9.07
CA LYS A 240 -17.61 -3.98 9.97
C LYS A 240 -16.99 -5.14 9.20
N ALA A 241 -15.79 -5.58 9.59
CA ALA A 241 -15.14 -6.75 9.04
C ALA A 241 -14.19 -7.34 10.07
N MET A 242 -14.36 -8.60 10.40
CA MET A 242 -13.45 -9.36 11.22
C MET A 242 -12.67 -10.33 10.34
N ASN A 243 -11.37 -10.11 10.24
CA ASN A 243 -10.49 -10.94 9.42
C ASN A 243 -9.44 -11.61 10.31
N ASN A 244 -9.44 -12.93 10.31
CA ASN A 244 -8.37 -13.69 10.93
C ASN A 244 -7.30 -14.03 9.89
N ARG A 245 -6.10 -14.16 10.36
CA ARG A 245 -4.93 -14.56 9.59
C ARG A 245 -4.13 -15.58 10.35
N SER A 246 -3.47 -16.42 9.60
CA SER A 246 -2.56 -17.39 10.16
C SER A 246 -1.31 -17.44 9.29
N GLY A 247 -0.15 -17.53 9.92
CA GLY A 247 1.10 -17.41 9.20
C GLY A 247 2.30 -17.98 9.93
N PHE A 248 3.41 -17.95 9.19
CA PHE A 248 4.74 -18.31 9.65
C PHE A 248 5.71 -17.21 9.26
N GLU A 249 6.69 -16.97 10.11
CA GLU A 249 7.81 -16.08 9.79
C GLU A 249 9.14 -16.57 10.38
N ALA A 250 10.21 -16.36 9.61
CA ALA A 250 11.56 -16.51 10.05
C ALA A 250 12.13 -15.13 10.45
N THR A 251 11.70 -14.63 11.60
CA THR A 251 12.03 -13.28 12.05
C THR A 251 13.53 -13.08 12.22
N GLY A 252 14.04 -11.98 11.68
CA GLY A 252 15.45 -11.62 11.73
C GLY A 252 16.29 -12.24 10.61
N GLY A 253 15.62 -12.92 9.65
CA GLY A 253 16.25 -13.50 8.47
C GLY A 253 17.14 -14.69 8.75
N TYR A 254 17.84 -15.15 7.72
CA TYR A 254 18.74 -16.29 7.79
C TYR A 254 20.20 -15.81 7.88
N ASN A 255 20.96 -16.37 8.80
CA ASN A 255 22.35 -16.00 9.03
C ASN A 255 23.22 -17.26 9.13
N SER A 256 24.50 -17.16 8.81
CA SER A 256 25.49 -18.17 9.13
C SER A 256 26.28 -17.82 10.39
N SER A 257 26.68 -18.80 11.19
CA SER A 257 27.45 -18.56 12.41
C SER A 257 28.85 -18.01 12.11
N ALA A 258 29.46 -18.39 10.99
CA ALA A 258 30.77 -17.93 10.58
C ALA A 258 30.83 -16.42 10.29
N ARG A 259 29.75 -15.83 9.87
CA ARG A 259 29.69 -14.39 9.54
C ARG A 259 29.45 -13.51 10.76
N GLY A 260 28.83 -14.03 11.81
CA GLY A 260 28.66 -13.35 13.08
C GLY A 260 29.90 -13.28 13.97
N SER A 261 30.89 -14.15 13.74
CA SER A 261 32.04 -14.38 14.62
C SER A 261 33.26 -13.49 14.36
N LYS A 262 33.35 -12.73 13.27
CA LYS A 262 34.59 -12.05 12.88
C LYS A 262 34.88 -10.72 13.59
N THR A 263 33.98 -10.22 14.42
CA THR A 263 34.29 -9.14 15.35
C THR A 263 33.61 -9.45 16.69
N PRO A 264 34.34 -9.55 17.79
CA PRO A 264 33.76 -9.60 19.12
C PRO A 264 33.21 -8.20 19.45
N VAL A 265 32.14 -7.80 18.77
CA VAL A 265 31.37 -6.65 19.19
C VAL A 265 30.49 -7.16 20.32
N GLN A 266 30.77 -6.73 21.53
CA GLN A 266 29.91 -6.96 22.67
C GLN A 266 28.46 -6.65 22.27
N GLY A 267 27.57 -7.63 22.44
CA GLY A 267 26.16 -7.47 22.15
C GLY A 267 25.69 -7.90 20.77
N ASN A 268 26.56 -8.39 19.90
CA ASN A 268 26.06 -8.97 18.65
C ASN A 268 25.34 -10.30 18.97
N PHE A 269 24.07 -10.43 18.58
CA PHE A 269 23.31 -11.68 18.63
C PHE A 269 23.75 -12.63 17.50
N ALA A 270 25.07 -12.74 17.27
CA ALA A 270 25.60 -13.78 16.44
C ALA A 270 25.19 -15.12 17.04
N MET A 271 24.68 -15.99 16.24
CA MET A 271 24.48 -17.38 16.62
C MET A 271 25.84 -17.98 16.84
N GLN A 272 26.30 -18.00 18.09
CA GLN A 272 27.50 -18.73 18.46
C GLN A 272 27.11 -20.17 18.67
N LEU A 273 27.64 -21.03 17.85
CA LEU A 273 27.55 -22.48 18.05
C LEU A 273 28.59 -22.89 19.10
N ASP A 274 28.10 -23.65 20.09
CA ASP A 274 28.95 -24.22 21.14
C ASP A 274 29.32 -25.64 20.75
N TYR A 275 30.54 -25.79 20.24
CA TYR A 275 31.10 -27.07 19.86
C TYR A 275 31.84 -27.79 21.00
N ASP A 276 32.05 -27.11 22.11
CA ASP A 276 32.74 -27.64 23.26
C ASP A 276 31.78 -28.26 24.29
N ASP A 277 30.48 -28.07 24.11
CA ASP A 277 29.47 -28.77 24.90
C ASP A 277 29.53 -30.28 24.62
N PRO A 278 29.52 -31.16 25.66
CA PRO A 278 29.58 -32.62 25.47
C PRO A 278 28.44 -33.22 24.61
N ARG A 279 27.33 -32.48 24.43
CA ARG A 279 26.22 -32.91 23.58
C ARG A 279 26.44 -32.57 22.11
N ALA A 280 27.44 -31.75 21.78
CA ALA A 280 27.68 -31.31 20.40
C ALA A 280 28.02 -32.49 19.50
N ASN A 281 27.22 -32.63 18.43
CA ASN A 281 27.41 -33.63 17.39
C ASN A 281 27.05 -33.06 16.04
N LEU A 282 27.97 -33.06 15.12
CA LEU A 282 27.82 -32.43 13.82
C LEU A 282 27.31 -33.40 12.74
N SER A 283 26.92 -34.64 13.15
CA SER A 283 26.30 -35.63 12.23
C SER A 283 27.16 -35.91 10.98
N GLY A 284 28.49 -35.80 11.11
CA GLY A 284 29.46 -36.04 10.03
C GLY A 284 29.85 -34.79 9.22
N TYR A 285 29.29 -33.65 9.48
CA TYR A 285 29.68 -32.38 8.87
C TYR A 285 30.91 -31.79 9.58
N THR A 286 31.70 -30.98 8.87
CA THR A 286 32.79 -30.21 9.47
C THR A 286 32.24 -28.95 10.17
N ARG A 287 32.99 -28.39 11.11
CA ARG A 287 32.66 -27.07 11.70
C ARG A 287 32.44 -26.01 10.63
N ASP A 288 33.34 -25.93 9.65
CA ASP A 288 33.22 -24.93 8.57
C ASP A 288 31.94 -25.10 7.77
N GLN A 289 31.47 -26.31 7.53
CA GLN A 289 30.18 -26.54 6.85
C GLN A 289 29.01 -26.06 7.70
N VAL A 290 28.99 -26.38 8.98
CA VAL A 290 27.92 -25.96 9.90
C VAL A 290 27.97 -24.46 10.13
N ASP A 291 29.15 -23.86 10.30
CA ASP A 291 29.33 -22.43 10.49
C ASP A 291 28.91 -21.60 9.26
N ASN A 292 29.03 -22.12 8.06
CA ASN A 292 28.61 -21.47 6.83
C ASN A 292 27.17 -21.79 6.42
N ALA A 293 26.53 -22.73 7.09
CA ALA A 293 25.11 -23.03 6.83
C ALA A 293 24.18 -21.94 7.37
N LEU A 294 23.05 -21.79 6.74
CA LEU A 294 22.09 -20.74 7.05
C LEU A 294 21.07 -21.21 8.08
N LEU A 295 20.81 -20.40 9.08
CA LEU A 295 19.87 -20.69 10.15
C LEU A 295 19.05 -19.40 10.42
N PRO A 296 17.71 -19.45 10.48
CA PRO A 296 16.94 -18.28 10.88
C PRO A 296 17.10 -18.00 12.35
N ARG A 297 17.05 -16.75 12.71
CA ARG A 297 17.17 -16.30 14.10
C ARG A 297 16.02 -16.77 14.98
N ILE A 298 14.80 -16.75 14.46
CA ILE A 298 13.57 -17.15 15.15
C ILE A 298 12.68 -17.84 14.14
N TYR A 299 12.22 -19.03 14.48
CA TYR A 299 11.09 -19.68 13.83
C TYR A 299 9.82 -19.32 14.60
N ARG A 300 8.91 -18.60 13.99
CA ARG A 300 7.72 -18.11 14.64
C ARG A 300 6.45 -18.38 13.83
N PHE A 301 5.50 -19.04 14.44
CA PHE A 301 4.11 -19.06 13.98
C PHE A 301 3.40 -17.86 14.58
N TYR A 302 2.49 -17.27 13.82
CA TYR A 302 1.64 -16.19 14.31
C TYR A 302 0.23 -16.34 13.77
N GLY A 303 -0.72 -15.84 14.55
CA GLY A 303 -2.09 -15.69 14.17
C GLY A 303 -2.60 -14.33 14.60
N SER A 304 -3.39 -13.68 13.76
CA SER A 304 -3.99 -12.41 14.13
C SER A 304 -5.47 -12.36 13.83
N SER A 305 -6.19 -11.69 14.73
CA SER A 305 -7.57 -11.28 14.54
C SER A 305 -7.63 -9.78 14.39
N ASN A 306 -8.28 -9.29 13.34
CA ASN A 306 -8.46 -7.85 13.08
C ASN A 306 -9.95 -7.54 13.04
N ASP A 307 -10.45 -6.80 14.00
CA ASP A 307 -11.80 -6.25 14.04
C ASP A 307 -11.77 -4.81 13.53
N ARG A 308 -12.26 -4.62 12.31
CA ARG A 308 -12.27 -3.31 11.64
C ARG A 308 -13.67 -2.76 11.55
N SER A 309 -13.83 -1.48 11.84
CA SER A 309 -15.05 -0.74 11.54
C SER A 309 -14.74 0.53 10.78
N ARG A 310 -15.60 0.86 9.83
CA ARG A 310 -15.50 2.06 9.00
C ARG A 310 -16.83 2.77 8.98
N ASP A 311 -16.80 4.05 9.31
CA ASP A 311 -17.93 4.97 9.23
C ASP A 311 -17.61 6.05 8.20
N GLY A 312 -18.57 6.39 7.34
CA GLY A 312 -18.40 7.41 6.32
C GLY A 312 -19.65 8.29 6.20
N LEU A 313 -19.44 9.58 5.97
CA LEU A 313 -20.49 10.56 5.69
C LEU A 313 -20.03 11.45 4.55
N VAL A 314 -20.90 11.70 3.59
CA VAL A 314 -20.70 12.68 2.51
C VAL A 314 -21.90 13.57 2.42
N SER A 315 -21.71 14.88 2.20
CA SER A 315 -22.81 15.79 1.89
C SER A 315 -22.40 16.83 0.85
N SER A 316 -23.37 17.29 0.09
CA SER A 316 -23.21 18.39 -0.87
C SER A 316 -24.45 19.26 -0.87
N LEU A 317 -24.24 20.57 -0.71
CA LEU A 317 -25.26 21.61 -0.97
C LEU A 317 -24.81 22.36 -2.22
N GLN A 318 -25.69 22.43 -3.24
CA GLN A 318 -25.33 22.99 -4.53
C GLN A 318 -26.38 23.99 -4.98
N TYR A 319 -25.94 25.14 -5.45
CA TYR A 319 -26.74 26.09 -6.21
C TYR A 319 -26.23 26.06 -7.65
N LYS A 320 -27.12 25.92 -8.62
CA LYS A 320 -26.78 25.93 -10.06
C LYS A 320 -27.86 26.65 -10.87
N ASP A 321 -27.42 27.68 -11.59
CA ASP A 321 -28.23 28.31 -12.64
C ASP A 321 -27.44 28.35 -13.98
N SER A 322 -27.84 29.17 -14.94
CA SER A 322 -27.19 29.26 -16.25
C SER A 322 -25.81 29.88 -16.21
N THR A 323 -25.49 30.69 -15.19
CA THR A 323 -24.26 31.47 -15.07
C THR A 323 -23.41 31.05 -13.87
N LEU A 324 -24.00 30.58 -12.80
CA LEU A 324 -23.33 30.33 -11.52
C LEU A 324 -23.60 28.91 -11.03
N ASN A 325 -22.52 28.21 -10.68
CA ASN A 325 -22.56 26.91 -10.01
C ASN A 325 -21.70 26.97 -8.75
N VAL A 326 -22.34 26.89 -7.58
CA VAL A 326 -21.67 26.92 -6.28
C VAL A 326 -21.99 25.62 -5.56
N SER A 327 -20.97 24.94 -5.02
CA SER A 327 -21.16 23.77 -4.18
C SER A 327 -20.35 23.85 -2.89
N LEU A 328 -20.98 23.46 -1.78
CA LEU A 328 -20.32 23.16 -0.52
C LEU A 328 -20.32 21.65 -0.34
N ASP A 329 -19.14 21.03 -0.50
CA ASP A 329 -18.96 19.58 -0.41
C ASP A 329 -18.26 19.24 0.90
N THR A 330 -18.77 18.26 1.64
CA THR A 330 -18.15 17.79 2.89
C THR A 330 -18.01 16.29 2.89
N MET A 331 -16.97 15.80 3.58
CA MET A 331 -16.75 14.37 3.80
C MET A 331 -16.18 14.13 5.19
N TYR A 332 -16.66 13.11 5.86
CA TYR A 332 -16.11 12.58 7.08
C TYR A 332 -15.90 11.08 6.94
N SER A 333 -14.77 10.57 7.40
CA SER A 333 -14.55 9.13 7.49
C SER A 333 -13.79 8.78 8.75
N LYS A 334 -14.13 7.65 9.35
CA LYS A 334 -13.49 7.08 10.52
C LYS A 334 -13.21 5.61 10.26
N LEU A 335 -11.95 5.21 10.42
CA LEU A 335 -11.51 3.82 10.41
C LEU A 335 -10.99 3.47 11.79
N LYS A 336 -11.53 2.42 12.39
CA LYS A 336 -11.02 1.80 13.61
C LYS A 336 -10.59 0.38 13.30
N ASN A 337 -9.43 -0.04 13.82
CA ASN A 337 -8.90 -1.38 13.69
C ASN A 337 -8.36 -1.84 15.04
N SER A 338 -8.97 -2.87 15.62
CA SER A 338 -8.53 -3.53 16.83
C SER A 338 -7.91 -4.86 16.45
N ARG A 339 -6.62 -5.04 16.74
CA ARG A 339 -5.87 -6.21 16.35
C ARG A 339 -5.30 -6.92 17.56
N ASP A 340 -5.51 -8.23 17.59
CA ASP A 340 -4.87 -9.16 18.51
C ASP A 340 -3.95 -10.07 17.69
N GLU A 341 -2.66 -10.03 17.92
CA GLU A 341 -1.67 -10.86 17.25
C GLU A 341 -1.00 -11.77 18.27
N LEU A 342 -1.24 -13.07 18.12
CA LEU A 342 -0.63 -14.11 18.91
C LEU A 342 0.59 -14.65 18.18
N TYR A 343 1.62 -15.00 18.92
CA TYR A 343 2.77 -15.70 18.36
C TYR A 343 3.33 -16.76 19.30
N TYR A 344 3.97 -17.72 18.67
CA TYR A 344 4.64 -18.84 19.30
C TYR A 344 5.85 -19.21 18.46
N GLY A 345 6.99 -19.42 19.09
CA GLY A 345 8.16 -19.76 18.31
C GLY A 345 9.36 -20.23 19.13
N ILE A 346 10.33 -20.76 18.39
CA ILE A 346 11.61 -21.17 18.91
C ILE A 346 12.66 -20.15 18.51
N LEU A 347 13.33 -19.61 19.49
CA LEU A 347 14.48 -18.76 19.31
C LEU A 347 15.72 -19.64 19.28
N ILE A 348 16.37 -19.66 18.11
CA ILE A 348 17.63 -20.36 17.91
C ILE A 348 18.81 -19.47 18.30
N ARG A 349 18.58 -18.50 19.12
CA ARG A 349 19.62 -17.64 19.67
C ARG A 349 19.52 -17.67 21.18
N ASN A 350 20.65 -17.59 21.82
CA ASN A 350 20.65 -17.35 23.24
C ASN A 350 20.37 -15.88 23.52
N SER A 351 19.34 -15.61 24.33
CA SER A 351 18.93 -14.27 24.72
C SER A 351 19.64 -13.75 25.96
N LYS A 352 20.47 -14.57 26.62
CA LYS A 352 21.23 -14.13 27.78
C LYS A 352 22.66 -13.81 27.41
N THR A 353 23.13 -12.70 27.93
CA THR A 353 24.53 -12.28 27.86
C THR A 353 25.46 -13.42 28.20
N THR A 354 26.28 -13.79 27.26
CA THR A 354 27.27 -14.82 27.40
C THR A 354 28.40 -14.32 28.30
N ASN A 355 28.82 -15.12 29.25
CA ASN A 355 30.17 -15.10 29.73
C ASN A 355 30.97 -16.14 28.92
N PRO A 356 31.72 -15.76 27.90
CA PRO A 356 32.52 -16.71 27.11
C PRO A 356 33.59 -17.46 27.94
N SER A 357 33.80 -17.01 29.17
CA SER A 357 34.73 -17.64 30.14
C SER A 357 34.00 -18.62 31.09
N ALA A 358 32.66 -18.77 30.98
CA ALA A 358 31.96 -19.75 31.80
C ALA A 358 32.22 -21.15 31.23
N PRO A 359 32.45 -22.16 32.09
CA PRO A 359 32.69 -23.53 31.63
C PRO A 359 31.51 -24.05 30.76
N PRO A 360 31.79 -24.85 29.71
CA PRO A 360 30.73 -25.50 28.92
C PRO A 360 29.78 -26.29 29.82
N GLY A 361 28.46 -26.20 29.53
CA GLY A 361 27.43 -26.87 30.32
C GLY A 361 27.01 -26.17 31.61
N THR A 362 27.59 -25.02 31.96
CA THR A 362 27.22 -24.25 33.15
C THR A 362 26.22 -23.09 32.81
N ALA A 363 25.44 -22.68 33.81
CA ALA A 363 24.58 -21.54 33.69
C ALA A 363 25.39 -20.27 33.37
N GLY A 364 25.46 -19.86 32.12
CA GLY A 364 26.29 -18.74 31.64
C GLY A 364 27.11 -19.04 30.41
N HIS A 365 27.35 -20.29 30.08
CA HIS A 365 27.90 -20.74 28.81
C HIS A 365 26.75 -20.90 27.83
N ASN A 366 26.70 -20.07 26.82
CA ASN A 366 25.45 -19.76 26.15
C ASN A 366 25.50 -19.90 24.64
N GLY A 367 26.27 -20.78 24.10
CA GLY A 367 26.23 -21.16 22.69
C GLY A 367 25.04 -22.05 22.38
N LEU A 368 24.52 -21.95 21.17
CA LEU A 368 23.61 -22.93 20.61
C LEU A 368 24.36 -24.26 20.39
N VAL A 369 23.91 -25.35 20.99
CA VAL A 369 24.59 -26.65 20.89
C VAL A 369 24.01 -27.44 19.72
N PRO A 370 24.77 -27.73 18.65
CA PRO A 370 24.32 -28.60 17.57
C PRO A 370 24.40 -30.09 18.06
N ILE A 371 23.23 -30.72 18.22
CA ILE A 371 23.15 -32.09 18.76
C ILE A 371 23.01 -33.14 17.66
N ASP A 372 22.18 -32.85 16.69
CA ASP A 372 21.96 -33.65 15.48
C ASP A 372 21.59 -32.67 14.38
N VAL A 373 22.45 -32.53 13.39
CA VAL A 373 22.28 -31.47 12.39
C VAL A 373 22.25 -32.03 10.97
N HIS A 374 21.51 -31.36 10.12
CA HIS A 374 21.43 -31.64 8.71
C HIS A 374 21.55 -30.33 7.91
N ILE A 375 22.34 -30.34 6.87
CA ILE A 375 22.47 -29.23 5.92
C ILE A 375 21.83 -29.65 4.61
N ASP A 376 20.75 -28.94 4.22
CA ASP A 376 20.15 -29.15 2.91
C ASP A 376 21.09 -28.66 1.81
N PRO A 377 21.55 -29.55 0.91
CA PRO A 377 22.50 -29.17 -0.13
C PRO A 377 21.92 -28.22 -1.17
N GLY A 378 20.59 -28.18 -1.30
CA GLY A 378 19.90 -27.30 -2.27
C GLY A 378 19.70 -25.87 -1.80
N SER A 379 19.65 -25.64 -0.49
CA SER A 379 19.38 -24.31 0.11
C SER A 379 20.42 -23.83 1.10
N ASN A 380 21.38 -24.69 1.46
CA ASN A 380 22.34 -24.46 2.54
C ASN A 380 21.68 -24.19 3.91
N LEU A 381 20.47 -24.69 4.11
CA LEU A 381 19.73 -24.50 5.35
C LEU A 381 20.15 -25.52 6.38
N LEU A 382 20.52 -25.06 7.57
CA LEU A 382 20.82 -25.89 8.72
C LEU A 382 19.53 -26.21 9.47
N THR A 383 19.26 -27.50 9.67
CA THR A 383 18.11 -28.00 10.42
C THR A 383 18.58 -29.05 11.43
N GLY A 384 17.69 -29.58 12.25
CA GLY A 384 17.99 -30.61 13.20
C GLY A 384 17.70 -30.25 14.66
N THR A 385 18.42 -30.89 15.57
CA THR A 385 18.25 -30.74 17.02
C THR A 385 19.33 -29.84 17.61
N PHE A 386 18.90 -28.84 18.37
CA PHE A 386 19.76 -27.84 18.99
C PHE A 386 19.47 -27.73 20.49
N GLY A 387 20.53 -27.81 21.30
CA GLY A 387 20.47 -27.49 22.73
C GLY A 387 20.63 -26.01 23.00
N ASN A 388 20.30 -25.56 24.18
CA ASN A 388 20.35 -24.18 24.64
C ASN A 388 19.47 -23.20 23.80
N THR A 389 18.43 -23.70 23.17
CA THR A 389 17.43 -22.86 22.50
C THR A 389 16.49 -22.23 23.54
N SER A 390 15.66 -21.32 23.08
CA SER A 390 14.60 -20.73 23.89
C SER A 390 13.27 -20.81 23.16
N TYR A 391 12.23 -20.99 23.94
CA TYR A 391 10.87 -20.88 23.49
C TYR A 391 10.32 -19.50 23.84
N SER A 392 9.55 -18.90 22.96
CA SER A 392 8.86 -17.63 23.20
C SER A 392 7.45 -17.67 22.68
N SER A 393 6.52 -17.21 23.50
CA SER A 393 5.14 -16.99 23.09
C SER A 393 4.63 -15.68 23.66
N GLY A 394 3.57 -15.15 23.05
CA GLY A 394 3.01 -13.89 23.55
C GLY A 394 1.91 -13.35 22.67
N VAL A 395 1.53 -12.12 22.98
CA VAL A 395 0.47 -11.39 22.31
C VAL A 395 0.89 -9.94 22.09
N THR A 396 0.46 -9.38 20.98
CA THR A 396 0.49 -7.94 20.72
C THR A 396 -0.93 -7.46 20.47
N TYR A 397 -1.38 -6.55 21.31
CA TYR A 397 -2.65 -5.84 21.17
C TYR A 397 -2.40 -4.50 20.51
N SER A 398 -3.15 -4.21 19.45
CA SER A 398 -3.07 -2.91 18.78
C SER A 398 -4.46 -2.32 18.62
N GLU A 399 -4.57 -1.01 18.88
CA GLU A 399 -5.76 -0.22 18.64
C GLU A 399 -5.39 0.95 17.74
N ASP A 400 -5.89 0.92 16.51
CA ASP A 400 -5.64 1.95 15.50
C ASP A 400 -6.94 2.69 15.21
N GLU A 401 -6.92 4.00 15.25
CA GLU A 401 -8.05 4.85 14.86
C GLU A 401 -7.56 5.95 13.93
N THR A 402 -8.18 6.07 12.76
CA THR A 402 -7.95 7.17 11.82
C THR A 402 -9.27 7.92 11.58
N LYS A 403 -9.25 9.23 11.74
CA LYS A 403 -10.37 10.14 11.43
C LYS A 403 -9.95 11.09 10.33
N PHE A 404 -10.77 11.22 9.31
CA PHE A 404 -10.60 12.16 8.21
C PHE A 404 -11.80 13.08 8.13
N SER A 405 -11.57 14.37 7.89
CA SER A 405 -12.60 15.37 7.63
C SER A 405 -12.16 16.27 6.48
N TYR A 406 -13.11 16.64 5.65
CA TYR A 406 -12.92 17.51 4.49
C TYR A 406 -14.12 18.42 4.30
N ALA A 407 -13.84 19.65 3.90
CA ALA A 407 -14.84 20.60 3.43
C ALA A 407 -14.28 21.43 2.27
N SER A 408 -15.06 21.66 1.24
CA SER A 408 -14.68 22.47 0.08
C SER A 408 -15.84 23.32 -0.41
N LEU A 409 -15.61 24.60 -0.55
CA LEU A 409 -16.48 25.54 -1.22
C LEU A 409 -15.95 25.76 -2.63
N ASN A 410 -16.75 25.41 -3.64
CA ASN A 410 -16.41 25.58 -5.04
C ASN A 410 -17.41 26.55 -5.67
N ALA A 411 -16.93 27.46 -6.49
CA ALA A 411 -17.76 28.38 -7.26
C ALA A 411 -17.23 28.47 -8.69
N ASN A 412 -18.09 28.24 -9.66
CA ASN A 412 -17.81 28.49 -11.07
C ASN A 412 -18.81 29.53 -11.58
N TRP A 413 -18.30 30.63 -12.10
CA TRP A 413 -19.08 31.73 -12.62
C TRP A 413 -18.74 32.00 -14.09
N LYS A 414 -19.73 31.83 -14.96
CA LYS A 414 -19.65 32.27 -16.36
C LYS A 414 -19.87 33.76 -16.42
N ALA A 415 -18.77 34.50 -16.48
CA ALA A 415 -18.82 35.98 -16.56
C ALA A 415 -19.40 36.44 -17.89
N ASN A 416 -19.13 35.67 -18.97
CA ASN A 416 -19.73 35.82 -20.29
C ASN A 416 -19.55 34.51 -21.11
N ASP A 417 -19.93 34.50 -22.38
CA ASP A 417 -19.86 33.30 -23.25
C ASP A 417 -18.43 32.76 -23.46
N ARG A 418 -17.41 33.59 -23.20
CA ARG A 418 -16.00 33.22 -23.39
C ARG A 418 -15.17 33.13 -22.11
N LEU A 419 -15.62 33.72 -21.02
CA LEU A 419 -14.86 33.80 -19.78
C LEU A 419 -15.62 33.17 -18.65
N SER A 420 -15.03 32.16 -18.02
CA SER A 420 -15.48 31.63 -16.75
C SER A 420 -14.40 31.76 -15.68
N LEU A 421 -14.83 31.97 -14.45
CA LEU A 421 -13.97 32.07 -13.27
C LEU A 421 -14.34 30.96 -12.30
N THR A 422 -13.32 30.21 -11.87
CA THR A 422 -13.48 29.17 -10.87
C THR A 422 -12.72 29.53 -9.62
N GLY A 423 -13.41 29.55 -8.48
CA GLY A 423 -12.84 29.70 -7.14
C GLY A 423 -13.02 28.41 -6.33
N GLN A 424 -12.02 28.01 -5.56
CA GLN A 424 -12.13 26.92 -4.59
C GLN A 424 -11.40 27.26 -3.31
N LEU A 425 -12.07 27.04 -2.18
CA LEU A 425 -11.48 27.02 -0.85
C LEU A 425 -11.73 25.65 -0.25
N SER A 426 -10.68 25.01 0.28
CA SER A 426 -10.82 23.71 0.91
C SER A 426 -9.98 23.58 2.16
N VAL A 427 -10.47 22.77 3.08
CA VAL A 427 -9.76 22.36 4.30
C VAL A 427 -9.92 20.86 4.49
N ASN A 428 -8.85 20.21 4.92
CA ASN A 428 -8.90 18.81 5.32
C ASN A 428 -8.09 18.56 6.59
N SER A 429 -8.44 17.51 7.32
CA SER A 429 -7.68 17.06 8.48
C SER A 429 -7.80 15.55 8.59
N SER A 430 -6.66 14.90 8.73
CA SER A 430 -6.55 13.49 9.08
C SER A 430 -5.83 13.35 10.40
N LYS A 431 -6.39 12.55 11.32
CA LYS A 431 -5.80 12.27 12.63
C LYS A 431 -5.77 10.78 12.83
N ALA A 432 -4.60 10.22 13.10
CA ALA A 432 -4.43 8.83 13.40
C ALA A 432 -3.82 8.65 14.79
N GLN A 433 -4.27 7.63 15.50
CA GLN A 433 -3.74 7.22 16.79
C GLN A 433 -3.58 5.71 16.79
N SER A 434 -2.42 5.23 17.22
CA SER A 434 -2.11 3.81 17.37
C SER A 434 -1.58 3.54 18.75
N TYR A 435 -2.20 2.61 19.44
CA TYR A 435 -1.66 1.97 20.62
C TYR A 435 -1.15 0.58 20.25
N GLN A 436 -0.02 0.20 20.81
CA GLN A 436 0.51 -1.14 20.64
C GLN A 436 1.12 -1.61 21.97
N ASP A 437 0.60 -2.72 22.49
CA ASP A 437 1.04 -3.32 23.74
C ASP A 437 1.40 -4.78 23.50
N THR A 438 2.62 -5.16 23.84
CA THR A 438 3.13 -6.52 23.68
C THR A 438 3.42 -7.12 25.04
N LEU A 439 2.97 -8.34 25.27
CA LEU A 439 3.27 -9.12 26.45
C LEU A 439 3.73 -10.51 26.05
N SER A 440 4.87 -10.95 26.58
CA SER A 440 5.50 -12.22 26.20
C SER A 440 5.99 -13.02 27.38
N GLY A 441 6.01 -14.35 27.21
CA GLY A 441 6.63 -15.31 28.11
C GLY A 441 7.71 -16.12 27.39
N GLN A 442 8.75 -16.52 28.09
CA GLN A 442 9.89 -17.27 27.56
C GLN A 442 10.31 -18.42 28.47
N ILE A 443 10.76 -19.51 27.84
CA ILE A 443 11.38 -20.66 28.48
C ILE A 443 12.80 -20.74 27.90
N PHE A 444 13.81 -20.79 28.76
CA PHE A 444 15.21 -20.78 28.35
C PHE A 444 15.90 -22.12 28.52
N GLY A 445 16.99 -22.36 27.78
CA GLY A 445 17.89 -23.49 27.98
C GLY A 445 17.27 -24.84 27.58
N ILE A 446 16.37 -24.86 26.64
CA ILE A 446 15.68 -26.07 26.17
C ILE A 446 16.40 -26.72 24.98
N THR A 447 16.09 -27.96 24.70
CA THR A 447 16.47 -28.62 23.44
C THR A 447 15.28 -28.59 22.48
N SER A 448 15.52 -28.14 21.28
CA SER A 448 14.49 -28.01 20.25
C SER A 448 14.92 -28.66 18.95
N THR A 449 13.98 -29.29 18.23
CA THR A 449 14.20 -29.86 16.91
C THR A 449 13.41 -29.07 15.88
N ILE A 450 14.06 -28.76 14.77
CA ILE A 450 13.53 -28.06 13.63
C ILE A 450 13.66 -28.96 12.41
N ASP A 451 12.55 -29.34 11.82
CA ASP A 451 12.50 -30.21 10.66
C ASP A 451 11.54 -29.64 9.61
N TYR A 452 12.00 -29.50 8.37
CA TYR A 452 11.16 -29.06 7.24
C TYR A 452 10.45 -30.23 6.55
N GLY A 453 10.73 -31.48 6.92
CA GLY A 453 10.18 -32.67 6.27
C GLY A 453 10.42 -32.68 4.75
N SER A 454 9.57 -33.40 4.03
CA SER A 454 9.66 -33.51 2.56
C SER A 454 9.05 -32.30 1.83
N ASP A 455 8.18 -31.53 2.47
CA ASP A 455 7.39 -30.48 1.82
C ASP A 455 8.08 -29.12 1.83
N HIS A 456 9.05 -28.92 2.71
CA HIS A 456 9.90 -27.74 2.84
C HIS A 456 9.16 -26.37 2.89
N VAL A 457 7.85 -26.36 3.18
CA VAL A 457 7.07 -25.12 3.21
C VAL A 457 7.09 -24.50 4.62
N TYR A 458 6.80 -25.32 5.63
CA TYR A 458 6.80 -24.92 7.04
C TYR A 458 7.62 -25.95 7.84
N PRO A 459 8.48 -25.49 8.78
CA PRO A 459 9.14 -26.40 9.68
C PRO A 459 8.15 -26.95 10.72
N SER A 460 8.32 -28.20 11.08
CA SER A 460 7.84 -28.70 12.37
C SER A 460 8.78 -28.25 13.46
N LEU A 461 8.23 -27.80 14.57
CA LEU A 461 8.98 -27.36 15.73
C LEU A 461 8.62 -28.26 16.93
N SER A 462 9.58 -28.90 17.53
CA SER A 462 9.39 -29.67 18.76
C SER A 462 10.40 -29.23 19.82
N SER A 463 10.06 -29.47 21.08
CA SER A 463 10.87 -29.06 22.23
C SER A 463 10.77 -30.10 23.33
N THR A 464 11.84 -30.26 24.11
CA THR A 464 11.84 -31.11 25.30
C THR A 464 11.07 -30.49 26.47
N SER A 465 10.75 -29.22 26.42
CA SER A 465 10.02 -28.54 27.49
C SER A 465 8.51 -28.57 27.26
N ASP A 466 7.77 -28.83 28.31
CA ASP A 466 6.33 -28.65 28.32
C ASP A 466 5.98 -27.16 28.36
N TYR A 467 5.64 -26.58 27.21
CA TYR A 467 5.27 -25.18 27.07
C TYR A 467 3.82 -24.88 27.51
N LEU A 468 3.05 -25.90 27.90
CA LEU A 468 1.74 -25.74 28.50
C LEU A 468 1.82 -25.62 30.04
N ASN A 469 2.98 -25.91 30.62
CA ASN A 469 3.18 -25.75 32.04
C ASN A 469 3.71 -24.33 32.37
N PRO A 470 2.92 -23.49 33.05
CA PRO A 470 3.33 -22.12 33.39
C PRO A 470 4.60 -22.07 34.24
N ALA A 471 4.90 -23.11 35.04
CA ALA A 471 6.09 -23.17 35.91
C ALA A 471 7.40 -23.10 35.11
N ASN A 472 7.38 -23.53 33.85
CA ASN A 472 8.56 -23.52 32.98
C ASN A 472 8.93 -22.13 32.45
N TYR A 473 8.01 -21.18 32.47
CA TYR A 473 8.28 -19.81 32.01
C TYR A 473 9.08 -19.03 33.04
N SER A 474 10.26 -18.58 32.66
CA SER A 474 11.21 -17.89 33.55
C SER A 474 11.63 -16.50 33.05
N GLY A 475 11.18 -16.10 31.85
CA GLY A 475 11.39 -14.76 31.33
C GLY A 475 10.06 -14.17 30.86
N PHE A 476 9.86 -12.89 31.18
CA PHE A 476 8.69 -12.16 30.71
C PHE A 476 9.13 -10.82 30.15
N GLY A 477 8.43 -10.36 29.09
CA GLY A 477 8.71 -9.09 28.44
C GLY A 477 7.44 -8.31 28.20
N ILE A 478 7.54 -7.00 28.30
CA ILE A 478 6.47 -6.08 27.98
C ILE A 478 7.00 -4.95 27.10
N GLY A 479 6.18 -4.50 26.14
CA GLY A 479 6.44 -3.33 25.35
C GLY A 479 5.15 -2.56 25.14
N THR A 480 5.22 -1.24 25.17
CA THR A 480 4.07 -0.39 24.92
C THR A 480 4.49 0.84 24.15
N GLY A 481 3.63 1.33 23.27
CA GLY A 481 3.86 2.52 22.48
C GLY A 481 2.58 3.18 22.02
N LEU A 482 2.61 4.51 21.96
CA LEU A 482 1.57 5.32 21.36
C LEU A 482 2.19 6.18 20.26
N THR A 483 1.59 6.13 19.09
CA THR A 483 1.87 7.07 18.01
C THR A 483 0.62 7.85 17.67
N ARG A 484 0.74 9.17 17.62
CA ARG A 484 -0.28 10.07 17.10
C ARG A 484 0.27 10.76 15.88
N GLU A 485 -0.50 10.72 14.79
CA GLU A 485 -0.18 11.45 13.58
C GLU A 485 -1.31 12.41 13.25
N THR A 486 -0.95 13.58 12.79
CA THR A 486 -1.88 14.59 12.29
C THR A 486 -1.44 15.02 10.90
N ASP A 487 -2.40 15.23 10.03
CA ASP A 487 -2.21 15.86 8.73
C ASP A 487 -3.32 16.87 8.54
N ARG A 488 -2.97 18.12 8.22
CA ARG A 488 -3.92 19.21 7.98
C ARG A 488 -3.58 19.86 6.67
N GLY A 489 -4.57 20.06 5.81
CA GLY A 489 -4.41 20.74 4.54
C GLY A 489 -5.37 21.92 4.41
N ARG A 490 -4.89 22.99 3.82
CA ARG A 490 -5.69 24.16 3.42
C ARG A 490 -5.33 24.53 2.00
N GLN A 491 -6.33 24.84 1.19
CA GLN A 491 -6.10 25.30 -0.18
C GLN A 491 -7.01 26.44 -0.53
N GLY A 492 -6.45 27.40 -1.25
CA GLY A 492 -7.18 28.42 -2.00
C GLY A 492 -6.73 28.41 -3.44
N ARG A 493 -7.66 28.40 -4.39
CA ARG A 493 -7.33 28.56 -5.81
C ARG A 493 -8.33 29.43 -6.53
N VAL A 494 -7.85 30.19 -7.51
CA VAL A 494 -8.66 30.94 -8.47
C VAL A 494 -8.13 30.64 -9.87
N ILE A 495 -9.03 30.30 -10.77
CA ILE A 495 -8.73 29.92 -12.15
C ILE A 495 -9.61 30.77 -13.07
N ALA A 496 -9.04 31.32 -14.10
CA ALA A 496 -9.74 31.95 -15.20
C ALA A 496 -9.60 31.07 -16.46
N ASP A 497 -10.74 30.78 -17.07
CA ASP A 497 -10.88 30.00 -18.30
C ASP A 497 -11.41 30.93 -19.39
N TRP A 498 -10.71 31.03 -20.53
CA TRP A 498 -11.05 31.92 -21.62
C TRP A 498 -11.02 31.21 -22.97
N ASP A 499 -12.18 31.17 -23.64
CA ASP A 499 -12.32 30.63 -24.97
C ASP A 499 -12.00 31.72 -26.01
N TYR A 500 -11.16 31.38 -26.97
CA TYR A 500 -10.78 32.32 -28.05
C TYR A 500 -10.62 31.54 -29.37
N ASN A 501 -10.86 32.27 -30.45
CA ASN A 501 -10.66 31.76 -31.80
C ASN A 501 -9.26 32.15 -32.28
N LEU A 502 -8.63 31.24 -32.96
CA LEU A 502 -7.35 31.44 -33.66
C LEU A 502 -7.65 31.77 -35.12
N TRP A 503 -6.85 31.27 -36.04
CA TRP A 503 -7.04 31.37 -37.46
C TRP A 503 -7.74 30.13 -38.03
N GLY A 504 -8.56 30.32 -39.06
CA GLY A 504 -9.33 29.24 -39.68
C GLY A 504 -10.31 28.58 -38.70
N GLU A 505 -10.30 27.25 -38.67
CA GLU A 505 -11.16 26.44 -37.79
C GLU A 505 -10.53 26.14 -36.43
N TRP A 506 -9.37 26.72 -36.13
CA TRP A 506 -8.69 26.48 -34.84
C TRP A 506 -9.33 27.28 -33.73
N THR A 507 -9.63 26.59 -32.66
CA THR A 507 -10.13 27.18 -31.42
C THR A 507 -9.09 27.01 -30.30
N GLY A 508 -9.05 27.95 -29.37
CA GLY A 508 -8.17 27.92 -28.21
C GLY A 508 -8.98 28.07 -26.94
N HIS A 509 -8.54 27.40 -25.90
CA HIS A 509 -9.03 27.51 -24.54
C HIS A 509 -7.87 27.80 -23.60
N LEU A 510 -7.76 29.04 -23.15
CA LEU A 510 -6.71 29.49 -22.23
C LEU A 510 -7.18 29.32 -20.79
N LYS A 511 -6.38 28.64 -19.97
CA LYS A 511 -6.58 28.48 -18.54
C LYS A 511 -5.39 29.03 -17.77
N THR A 512 -5.65 29.92 -16.83
CA THR A 512 -4.61 30.47 -15.95
C THR A 512 -5.10 30.50 -14.50
N GLY A 513 -4.22 30.28 -13.56
CA GLY A 513 -4.65 30.27 -12.16
C GLY A 513 -3.54 30.48 -11.16
N LEU A 514 -3.97 30.90 -9.97
CA LEU A 514 -3.16 31.01 -8.77
C LEU A 514 -3.65 30.00 -7.73
N VAL A 515 -2.73 29.31 -7.10
CA VAL A 515 -3.02 28.24 -6.13
C VAL A 515 -2.11 28.39 -4.93
N TYR A 516 -2.69 28.39 -3.74
CA TYR A 516 -1.99 28.30 -2.47
C TYR A 516 -2.40 27.01 -1.77
N VAL A 517 -1.42 26.22 -1.33
CA VAL A 517 -1.61 24.98 -0.54
C VAL A 517 -0.71 25.04 0.68
N GLU A 518 -1.27 24.82 1.84
CA GLU A 518 -0.56 24.64 3.10
C GLU A 518 -0.86 23.23 3.62
N THR A 519 0.18 22.48 3.95
CA THR A 519 0.07 21.14 4.54
C THR A 519 0.92 21.09 5.80
N GLU A 520 0.31 20.76 6.94
CA GLU A 520 0.98 20.54 8.22
C GLU A 520 0.91 19.05 8.55
N LYS A 521 2.05 18.44 8.84
CA LYS A 521 2.14 17.06 9.31
C LYS A 521 2.85 16.98 10.64
N GLY A 522 2.18 16.39 11.65
CA GLY A 522 2.73 16.15 12.98
C GLY A 522 2.85 14.66 13.27
N VAL A 523 3.96 14.27 13.90
CA VAL A 523 4.18 12.95 14.49
C VAL A 523 4.55 13.14 15.95
N HIS A 524 3.81 12.51 16.84
CA HIS A 524 4.02 12.57 18.27
C HIS A 524 4.04 11.15 18.84
N LYS A 525 5.18 10.75 19.39
CA LYS A 525 5.38 9.40 19.95
C LYS A 525 5.58 9.42 21.45
N ARG A 526 5.08 8.37 22.09
CA ARG A 526 5.27 8.08 23.51
C ARG A 526 5.64 6.61 23.69
N ASN A 527 6.47 6.33 24.66
CA ASN A 527 6.91 4.97 24.98
C ASN A 527 7.02 4.81 26.49
N ALA A 528 6.17 3.96 27.06
CA ALA A 528 6.12 3.66 28.49
C ALA A 528 6.71 2.28 28.83
N THR A 529 7.49 1.68 27.95
CA THR A 529 8.05 0.32 28.13
C THR A 529 8.88 0.24 29.41
N SER A 530 9.64 1.28 29.76
CA SER A 530 10.45 1.32 30.99
C SER A 530 9.59 1.23 32.26
N ASP A 531 8.52 2.02 32.33
CA ASP A 531 7.61 2.04 33.48
C ASP A 531 6.87 0.71 33.61
N MET A 532 6.43 0.16 32.48
CA MET A 532 5.77 -1.15 32.44
C MET A 532 6.72 -2.27 32.84
N THR A 533 7.99 -2.21 32.43
CA THR A 533 9.02 -3.18 32.83
C THR A 533 9.26 -3.13 34.32
N THR A 534 9.24 -1.95 34.93
CA THR A 534 9.34 -1.79 36.39
C THR A 534 8.17 -2.49 37.10
N LYS A 535 6.96 -2.31 36.61
CA LYS A 535 5.76 -2.97 37.15
C LYS A 535 5.82 -4.49 36.98
N LEU A 536 6.25 -4.97 35.77
CA LEU A 536 6.44 -6.38 35.51
C LEU A 536 7.47 -7.01 36.48
N ASN A 537 8.59 -6.34 36.69
CA ASN A 537 9.61 -6.78 37.65
C ASN A 537 9.07 -6.84 39.08
N GLY A 538 8.19 -5.91 39.47
CA GLY A 538 7.50 -5.93 40.78
C GLY A 538 6.57 -7.13 40.95
N LEU A 539 5.89 -7.58 39.89
CA LEU A 539 5.06 -8.79 39.91
C LEU A 539 5.92 -10.06 39.99
N GLY A 540 7.10 -10.02 39.45
CA GLY A 540 8.00 -11.17 39.32
C GLY A 540 7.42 -12.32 38.48
N ASN A 541 8.20 -13.39 38.31
CA ASN A 541 7.79 -14.51 37.46
C ASN A 541 6.52 -15.20 37.99
N ALA A 542 6.35 -15.29 39.30
CA ALA A 542 5.17 -15.93 39.91
C ALA A 542 3.88 -15.19 39.58
N GLY A 543 3.88 -13.86 39.71
CA GLY A 543 2.72 -13.03 39.38
C GLY A 543 2.39 -13.08 37.87
N MET A 544 3.41 -13.09 37.03
CA MET A 544 3.20 -13.19 35.56
C MET A 544 2.61 -14.55 35.16
N ARG A 545 3.06 -15.65 35.76
CA ARG A 545 2.53 -16.99 35.51
C ARG A 545 1.04 -17.11 35.82
N GLN A 546 0.56 -16.41 36.82
CA GLN A 546 -0.87 -16.40 37.19
C GLN A 546 -1.76 -15.77 36.13
N GLY A 547 -1.24 -14.85 35.36
CA GLY A 547 -1.97 -14.20 34.26
C GLY A 547 -1.95 -14.94 32.94
N MET A 548 -1.18 -16.02 32.82
CA MET A 548 -1.10 -16.80 31.61
C MET A 548 -2.37 -17.60 31.35
N VAL A 549 -2.74 -17.68 30.08
CA VAL A 549 -3.78 -18.56 29.57
C VAL A 549 -3.18 -19.43 28.45
N PHE A 550 -3.72 -20.63 28.28
CA PHE A 550 -3.22 -21.61 27.32
C PHE A 550 -4.23 -21.92 26.23
N ASP A 551 -5.50 -21.65 26.44
CA ASP A 551 -6.51 -21.67 25.39
C ASP A 551 -6.41 -20.40 24.56
N LEU A 552 -6.17 -20.56 23.27
CA LEU A 552 -5.97 -19.43 22.40
C LEU A 552 -7.26 -18.62 22.20
N PRO A 553 -7.23 -17.30 22.33
CA PRO A 553 -8.40 -16.47 22.15
C PRO A 553 -8.80 -16.29 20.67
N ILE A 554 -8.03 -16.82 19.73
CA ILE A 554 -8.29 -16.79 18.29
C ILE A 554 -8.50 -18.22 17.80
N SER A 555 -9.67 -18.49 17.24
CA SER A 555 -9.99 -19.76 16.58
C SER A 555 -9.48 -19.82 15.15
N ASN A 556 -9.35 -21.01 14.57
CA ASN A 556 -9.05 -21.27 13.14
C ASN A 556 -7.71 -20.73 12.67
N LEU A 557 -6.67 -20.94 13.46
CA LEU A 557 -5.28 -20.58 13.12
C LEU A 557 -4.54 -21.71 12.39
N ASP A 558 -5.20 -22.78 11.96
CA ASP A 558 -4.55 -23.96 11.36
C ASP A 558 -3.94 -23.63 9.99
N MET A 559 -2.62 -23.70 9.91
CA MET A 559 -1.83 -23.54 8.68
C MET A 559 -1.40 -24.88 8.07
N GLY A 560 -1.82 -26.01 8.63
CA GLY A 560 -1.52 -27.33 8.08
C GLY A 560 -0.06 -27.74 8.20
N GLY A 561 0.57 -27.60 9.35
CA GLY A 561 1.97 -27.96 9.51
C GLY A 561 2.44 -28.18 10.95
N GLY A 562 1.57 -28.72 11.82
CA GLY A 562 1.95 -28.94 13.22
C GLY A 562 1.91 -27.69 14.07
N TRP A 563 1.11 -26.71 13.69
CA TRP A 563 0.79 -25.55 14.51
C TRP A 563 0.17 -26.00 15.84
N PRO A 564 0.68 -25.59 16.99
CA PRO A 564 0.07 -25.95 18.25
C PRO A 564 -1.24 -25.18 18.43
N HIS A 565 -2.30 -25.87 18.78
CA HIS A 565 -3.60 -25.27 19.08
C HIS A 565 -3.66 -24.62 20.47
N GLN A 566 -2.64 -24.84 21.29
CA GLN A 566 -2.50 -24.29 22.65
C GLN A 566 -1.04 -23.87 22.88
N PHE A 567 -0.86 -22.70 23.49
CA PHE A 567 0.42 -22.23 24.01
C PHE A 567 0.20 -21.10 25.02
N GLY A 568 1.18 -20.87 25.90
CA GLY A 568 1.08 -19.82 26.91
C GLY A 568 0.99 -18.43 26.31
N THR A 569 -0.01 -17.67 26.66
CA THR A 569 -0.23 -16.27 26.25
C THR A 569 -0.94 -15.49 27.34
N PHE A 570 -1.40 -14.28 27.05
CA PHE A 570 -2.12 -13.42 27.96
C PHE A 570 -3.40 -12.91 27.30
N THR A 571 -4.43 -12.62 28.07
CA THR A 571 -5.65 -11.98 27.55
C THR A 571 -5.50 -10.47 27.49
N ARG A 572 -6.30 -9.83 26.66
CA ARG A 572 -6.42 -8.37 26.61
C ARG A 572 -6.83 -7.81 27.98
N ASP A 573 -7.83 -8.42 28.61
CA ASP A 573 -8.33 -8.00 29.93
C ASP A 573 -7.25 -8.07 31.01
N TYR A 574 -6.46 -9.15 31.05
CA TYR A 574 -5.34 -9.25 31.98
C TYR A 574 -4.30 -8.16 31.72
N THR A 575 -3.92 -7.95 30.45
CA THR A 575 -2.92 -6.95 30.07
C THR A 575 -3.34 -5.54 30.50
N TYR A 576 -4.58 -5.16 30.18
CA TYR A 576 -5.07 -3.81 30.49
C TYR A 576 -5.38 -3.62 31.97
N SER A 577 -5.98 -4.61 32.68
CA SER A 577 -6.26 -4.50 34.12
C SER A 577 -5.00 -4.53 34.99
N THR A 578 -3.98 -5.30 34.53
CA THR A 578 -2.73 -5.44 35.32
C THR A 578 -1.78 -4.30 35.06
N PHE A 579 -1.58 -3.90 33.81
CA PHE A 579 -0.55 -2.93 33.43
C PHE A 579 -1.12 -1.53 33.20
N ASP A 580 -2.40 -1.40 32.88
CA ASP A 580 -3.07 -0.13 32.55
C ASP A 580 -2.20 0.76 31.62
N PRO A 581 -1.89 0.28 30.39
CA PRO A 581 -0.97 0.99 29.49
C PRO A 581 -1.39 2.43 29.21
N LEU A 582 -2.69 2.71 29.30
CA LEU A 582 -3.25 4.05 29.03
C LEU A 582 -2.92 5.05 30.14
N ALA A 583 -2.77 4.61 31.39
CA ALA A 583 -2.37 5.48 32.52
C ALA A 583 -0.95 6.04 32.35
N TYR A 584 -0.09 5.31 31.66
CA TYR A 584 1.28 5.76 31.39
C TYR A 584 1.42 6.62 30.12
N ASN A 585 0.32 6.91 29.46
CA ASN A 585 0.31 7.77 28.26
C ASN A 585 0.35 9.26 28.66
N THR A 586 1.41 9.67 29.34
CA THR A 586 1.65 11.00 29.89
C THR A 586 2.76 11.72 29.12
N GLU A 587 2.98 13.01 29.41
CA GLU A 587 4.11 13.75 28.87
C GLU A 587 5.46 13.18 29.35
N ALA A 588 5.53 12.52 30.50
CA ALA A 588 6.76 11.88 30.98
C ALA A 588 7.27 10.76 30.04
N THR A 589 6.38 10.12 29.27
CA THR A 589 6.72 9.06 28.31
C THR A 589 6.93 9.57 26.89
N PHE A 590 6.90 10.88 26.69
CA PHE A 590 7.14 11.53 25.40
C PHE A 590 8.52 11.19 24.84
N THR A 591 8.56 10.90 23.53
CA THR A 591 9.79 10.52 22.80
C THR A 591 10.18 11.62 21.83
N PRO A 592 10.96 12.64 22.24
CA PRO A 592 11.30 13.79 21.41
C PRO A 592 12.02 13.42 20.13
N ALA A 593 12.98 12.48 20.21
CA ALA A 593 13.77 12.03 19.05
C ALA A 593 12.94 11.48 17.87
N GLN A 594 11.71 11.10 18.11
CA GLN A 594 10.83 10.52 17.10
C GLN A 594 9.57 11.38 16.85
N SER A 595 9.56 12.60 17.36
CA SER A 595 8.43 13.54 17.29
C SER A 595 8.82 14.81 16.56
N PHE A 596 7.94 15.27 15.67
CA PHE A 596 8.16 16.52 14.91
C PHE A 596 6.84 17.04 14.34
N THR A 597 6.85 18.30 13.93
CA THR A 597 5.84 18.92 13.07
C THR A 597 6.53 19.53 11.86
N ALA A 598 6.01 19.29 10.67
CA ALA A 598 6.52 19.89 9.44
C ALA A 598 5.38 20.57 8.68
N THR A 599 5.58 21.82 8.30
CA THR A 599 4.62 22.65 7.55
C THR A 599 5.20 22.99 6.20
N GLU A 600 4.50 22.62 5.13
CA GLU A 600 4.84 22.99 3.76
C GLU A 600 3.82 23.99 3.23
N LYS A 601 4.28 25.13 2.75
CA LYS A 601 3.49 26.19 2.09
C LYS A 601 3.88 26.26 0.63
N VAL A 602 2.96 26.00 -0.27
CA VAL A 602 3.20 25.99 -1.71
C VAL A 602 2.36 27.06 -2.38
N THR A 603 3.03 28.08 -2.93
CA THR A 603 2.39 29.11 -3.76
C THR A 603 2.73 28.83 -5.22
N SER A 604 1.75 28.75 -6.08
CA SER A 604 1.94 28.41 -7.49
C SER A 604 1.06 29.26 -8.41
N GLY A 605 1.60 29.55 -9.59
CA GLY A 605 0.86 30.09 -10.71
C GLY A 605 1.05 29.21 -11.94
N PHE A 606 0.02 29.10 -12.78
CA PHE A 606 0.11 28.35 -14.02
C PHE A 606 -0.62 29.06 -15.17
N VAL A 607 -0.15 28.78 -16.35
CA VAL A 607 -0.77 29.13 -17.62
C VAL A 607 -0.74 27.90 -18.52
N GLN A 608 -1.87 27.55 -19.12
CA GLN A 608 -1.95 26.51 -20.15
C GLN A 608 -2.98 26.87 -21.19
N SER A 609 -2.85 26.33 -22.40
CA SER A 609 -3.87 26.45 -23.41
C SER A 609 -4.10 25.12 -24.12
N ASP A 610 -5.36 24.84 -24.37
CA ASP A 610 -5.81 23.77 -25.25
C ASP A 610 -6.08 24.36 -26.63
N PHE A 611 -5.56 23.70 -27.66
CA PHE A 611 -5.79 24.03 -29.06
C PHE A 611 -6.52 22.87 -29.72
N LYS A 612 -7.53 23.16 -30.50
CA LYS A 612 -8.30 22.19 -31.27
C LYS A 612 -8.43 22.67 -32.71
N GLY A 613 -8.17 21.79 -33.65
CA GLY A 613 -8.28 22.06 -35.08
C GLY A 613 -8.01 20.80 -35.88
N GLU A 614 -7.88 20.97 -37.18
CA GLU A 614 -7.58 19.87 -38.09
C GLU A 614 -6.23 20.06 -38.77
N VAL A 615 -5.55 18.96 -39.02
CA VAL A 615 -4.33 18.89 -39.79
C VAL A 615 -4.47 17.74 -40.78
N LEU A 616 -4.32 18.04 -42.10
CA LEU A 616 -4.48 17.07 -43.20
C LEU A 616 -5.85 16.36 -43.17
N GLY A 617 -6.91 17.05 -42.73
CA GLY A 617 -8.25 16.49 -42.64
C GLY A 617 -8.49 15.59 -41.40
N HIS A 618 -7.55 15.58 -40.46
CA HIS A 618 -7.62 14.80 -39.23
C HIS A 618 -7.64 15.70 -37.98
N GLY A 619 -8.41 15.34 -36.96
CA GLY A 619 -8.51 16.10 -35.75
C GLY A 619 -7.19 16.12 -34.95
N LEU A 620 -6.78 17.31 -34.51
CA LEU A 620 -5.62 17.50 -33.66
C LEU A 620 -6.00 18.34 -32.45
N ARG A 621 -5.69 17.81 -31.26
CA ARG A 621 -5.88 18.49 -29.97
C ARG A 621 -4.55 18.59 -29.25
N ILE A 622 -4.16 19.78 -28.80
CA ILE A 622 -2.88 20.02 -28.12
C ILE A 622 -3.18 20.75 -26.80
N ASN A 623 -2.57 20.32 -25.71
CA ASN A 623 -2.48 21.06 -24.46
C ASN A 623 -1.01 21.44 -24.23
N ALA A 624 -0.74 22.71 -23.98
CA ALA A 624 0.60 23.20 -23.65
C ALA A 624 0.52 24.20 -22.52
N GLY A 625 1.43 24.10 -21.56
CA GLY A 625 1.42 25.00 -20.42
C GLY A 625 2.66 24.90 -19.56
N VAL A 626 2.72 25.78 -18.57
CA VAL A 626 3.79 25.85 -17.59
C VAL A 626 3.23 26.22 -16.21
N ARG A 627 3.76 25.58 -15.18
CA ARG A 627 3.50 25.91 -13.78
C ARG A 627 4.79 26.34 -13.11
N TYR A 628 4.74 27.44 -12.38
CA TYR A 628 5.78 27.86 -11.45
C TYR A 628 5.29 27.65 -10.03
N SER A 629 6.10 27.06 -9.17
CA SER A 629 5.77 26.87 -7.75
C SER A 629 6.96 27.26 -6.85
N ARG A 630 6.66 27.91 -5.74
CA ARG A 630 7.56 28.16 -4.63
C ARG A 630 7.05 27.39 -3.41
N THR A 631 7.93 26.61 -2.80
CA THR A 631 7.67 25.87 -1.57
C THR A 631 8.50 26.44 -0.45
N GLU A 632 7.88 26.68 0.69
CA GLU A 632 8.50 27.00 1.97
C GLU A 632 8.23 25.84 2.91
N LEU A 633 9.26 25.40 3.63
CA LEU A 633 9.23 24.29 4.57
C LEU A 633 9.68 24.78 5.93
N ASP A 634 8.84 24.60 6.94
CA ASP A 634 9.13 24.85 8.35
C ASP A 634 9.06 23.54 9.12
N ILE A 635 10.09 23.20 9.90
CA ILE A 635 10.18 21.97 10.68
C ILE A 635 10.43 22.33 12.14
N ASP A 636 9.52 21.92 13.00
CA ASP A 636 9.67 21.94 14.45
C ASP A 636 10.00 20.51 14.91
N ASN A 637 11.19 20.31 15.43
CA ASN A 637 11.67 19.03 15.95
C ASN A 637 12.44 19.24 17.27
N PHE A 638 13.18 18.25 17.73
CA PHE A 638 13.92 18.31 18.97
C PHE A 638 15.38 17.97 18.72
N LYS A 639 16.28 18.79 19.17
CA LYS A 639 17.74 18.57 19.07
C LYS A 639 18.32 18.29 20.45
N LYS A 640 19.24 17.35 20.49
CA LYS A 640 19.95 17.02 21.70
C LYS A 640 21.08 18.00 21.98
N THR A 641 21.20 18.47 23.21
CA THR A 641 22.26 19.38 23.67
C THR A 641 23.40 18.60 24.32
N GLY A 642 24.35 18.14 23.47
CA GLY A 642 25.57 17.43 23.88
C GLY A 642 25.35 15.98 24.36
N ALA A 643 26.45 15.30 24.68
CA ALA A 643 26.43 13.94 25.20
C ALA A 643 25.76 13.91 26.60
N GLY A 644 24.67 13.17 26.75
CA GLY A 644 23.88 13.10 27.99
C GLY A 644 22.90 14.25 28.21
N GLY A 645 22.81 15.23 27.29
CA GLY A 645 21.91 16.39 27.41
C GLY A 645 20.43 16.09 27.19
N ALA A 646 19.56 17.02 27.62
CA ALA A 646 18.14 16.99 27.33
C ALA A 646 17.86 17.26 25.86
N TYR A 647 16.69 16.86 25.39
CA TYR A 647 16.17 17.29 24.08
C TYR A 647 15.55 18.68 24.23
N GLU A 648 15.96 19.61 23.38
CA GLU A 648 15.41 20.97 23.32
C GLU A 648 14.67 21.18 22.00
N PRO A 649 13.62 21.99 21.99
CA PRO A 649 12.95 22.38 20.75
C PRO A 649 13.94 22.98 19.75
N ASN A 650 13.85 22.57 18.50
CA ASN A 650 14.67 23.03 17.40
C ASN A 650 13.81 23.32 16.19
N GLN A 651 14.11 24.42 15.51
CA GLN A 651 13.41 24.86 14.31
C GLN A 651 14.35 24.89 13.12
N GLU A 652 13.90 24.35 12.01
CA GLU A 652 14.62 24.35 10.75
C GLU A 652 13.69 24.82 9.65
N SER A 653 14.19 25.59 8.70
CA SER A 653 13.41 26.09 7.57
C SER A 653 14.17 25.96 6.27
N GLY A 654 13.43 25.83 5.18
CA GLY A 654 13.99 25.77 3.84
C GLY A 654 13.04 26.30 2.79
N SER A 655 13.55 26.66 1.64
CA SER A 655 12.69 27.04 0.51
C SER A 655 13.33 26.64 -0.82
N TYR A 656 12.48 26.37 -1.80
CA TYR A 656 12.90 26.09 -3.16
C TYR A 656 11.80 26.45 -4.16
N HIS A 657 12.15 26.49 -5.43
CA HIS A 657 11.21 26.77 -6.52
C HIS A 657 11.35 25.76 -7.65
N ASN A 658 10.29 25.59 -8.42
CA ASN A 658 10.24 24.69 -9.55
C ASN A 658 9.51 25.31 -10.72
N LEU A 659 10.05 25.06 -11.93
CA LEU A 659 9.39 25.36 -13.20
C LEU A 659 9.04 24.04 -13.89
N LEU A 660 7.75 23.85 -14.17
CA LEU A 660 7.17 22.57 -14.60
C LEU A 660 6.42 22.75 -15.92
N PRO A 661 7.12 22.72 -17.07
CA PRO A 661 6.47 22.73 -18.38
C PRO A 661 5.81 21.38 -18.68
N ALA A 662 4.69 21.42 -19.40
CA ALA A 662 3.97 20.24 -19.88
C ALA A 662 3.38 20.52 -21.26
N ILE A 663 3.44 19.52 -22.13
CA ILE A 663 2.79 19.50 -23.43
C ILE A 663 2.23 18.11 -23.69
N SER A 664 1.01 18.05 -24.20
CA SER A 664 0.33 16.81 -24.60
C SER A 664 -0.39 17.04 -25.91
N GLY A 665 -0.46 16.03 -26.76
CA GLY A 665 -1.19 16.06 -28.01
C GLY A 665 -1.98 14.77 -28.23
N ALA A 666 -3.13 14.88 -28.88
CA ALA A 666 -3.95 13.78 -29.37
C ALA A 666 -4.30 14.03 -30.83
N PHE A 667 -3.90 13.10 -31.71
CA PHE A 667 -4.10 13.16 -33.15
C PHE A 667 -4.98 11.98 -33.58
N ASP A 668 -6.08 12.30 -34.23
CA ASP A 668 -7.00 11.31 -34.77
C ASP A 668 -6.44 10.79 -36.11
N VAL A 669 -5.72 9.66 -36.08
CA VAL A 669 -5.08 9.03 -37.27
C VAL A 669 -6.16 8.56 -38.24
N THR A 670 -7.27 8.01 -37.69
CA THR A 670 -8.53 7.74 -38.35
C THR A 670 -9.68 8.08 -37.40
N ASP A 671 -10.92 7.95 -37.81
CA ASP A 671 -12.10 8.21 -36.94
C ASP A 671 -12.13 7.33 -35.68
N ASP A 672 -11.47 6.17 -35.73
CA ASP A 672 -11.45 5.17 -34.64
C ASP A 672 -10.04 4.91 -34.06
N LEU A 673 -8.99 5.44 -34.69
CA LEU A 673 -7.60 5.26 -34.26
C LEU A 673 -6.96 6.58 -33.86
N MET A 674 -6.55 6.69 -32.63
CA MET A 674 -5.96 7.89 -32.04
C MET A 674 -4.52 7.66 -31.59
N TRP A 675 -3.63 8.58 -31.92
CA TRP A 675 -2.28 8.64 -31.38
C TRP A 675 -2.17 9.76 -30.37
N ARG A 676 -1.62 9.46 -29.18
CA ARG A 676 -1.31 10.46 -28.14
C ARG A 676 0.17 10.52 -27.88
N ALA A 677 0.67 11.70 -27.59
CA ALA A 677 2.00 11.92 -27.07
C ALA A 677 1.98 12.99 -25.97
N SER A 678 2.81 12.83 -24.97
CA SER A 678 2.94 13.77 -23.87
C SER A 678 4.38 13.89 -23.44
N PHE A 679 4.80 15.11 -23.12
CA PHE A 679 6.10 15.42 -22.52
C PHE A 679 5.92 16.45 -21.41
N GLY A 680 6.63 16.29 -20.28
CA GLY A 680 6.57 17.27 -19.21
C GLY A 680 7.53 16.97 -18.07
N LYS A 681 7.70 17.98 -17.21
CA LYS A 681 8.53 17.93 -16.03
C LYS A 681 7.64 17.85 -14.79
N THR A 682 7.93 16.92 -13.89
CA THR A 682 7.25 16.75 -12.59
C THR A 682 8.26 16.64 -11.47
N ILE A 683 7.80 16.79 -10.24
CA ILE A 683 8.61 16.60 -9.05
C ILE A 683 7.96 15.59 -8.10
N SER A 684 8.75 15.09 -7.15
CA SER A 684 8.27 14.44 -5.94
C SER A 684 9.14 14.86 -4.76
N ARG A 685 8.52 15.10 -3.62
CA ARG A 685 9.20 15.48 -2.39
C ARG A 685 9.58 14.25 -1.59
N ALA A 686 10.72 14.30 -0.90
CA ALA A 686 11.10 13.25 0.04
C ALA A 686 10.08 13.13 1.18
N SER A 687 9.99 11.95 1.79
CA SER A 687 9.15 11.73 2.97
C SER A 687 9.55 12.66 4.10
N LEU A 688 8.59 13.19 4.84
CA LEU A 688 8.86 14.09 5.96
C LEU A 688 9.64 13.39 7.09
N SER A 689 9.50 12.07 7.24
CA SER A 689 10.32 11.30 8.17
C SER A 689 11.81 11.32 7.82
N ILE A 690 12.17 11.39 6.54
CA ILE A 690 13.55 11.48 6.06
C ILE A 690 14.09 12.91 6.22
N ILE A 691 13.22 13.90 6.12
CA ILE A 691 13.60 15.32 6.22
C ILE A 691 13.72 15.74 7.68
N ALA A 692 12.72 15.42 8.51
CA ALA A 692 12.55 15.98 9.86
C ALA A 692 13.11 15.12 11.00
N ALA A 693 13.52 13.87 10.71
CA ALA A 693 13.97 12.94 11.75
C ALA A 693 15.32 13.37 12.36
N GLN A 694 15.39 13.26 13.68
CA GLN A 694 16.66 13.39 14.41
C GLN A 694 17.55 12.16 14.23
N THR A 695 18.83 12.28 14.58
CA THR A 695 19.74 11.13 14.59
C THR A 695 19.30 10.15 15.68
N VAL A 696 19.08 8.92 15.28
CA VAL A 696 18.65 7.82 16.16
C VAL A 696 19.45 6.55 15.85
N VAL A 697 19.59 5.68 16.86
CA VAL A 697 20.06 4.30 16.68
C VAL A 697 18.85 3.38 16.58
N PRO A 698 18.45 2.97 15.37
CA PRO A 698 17.25 2.14 15.21
C PRO A 698 17.44 0.73 15.73
N ASN A 699 18.68 0.22 15.62
CA ASN A 699 19.07 -1.09 16.15
C ASN A 699 20.50 -0.99 16.70
N PRO A 700 20.69 -1.01 18.03
CA PRO A 700 22.00 -0.95 18.64
C PRO A 700 22.94 -2.07 18.18
N PHE A 701 22.41 -3.25 17.90
CA PHE A 701 23.18 -4.43 17.52
C PHE A 701 23.82 -4.37 16.12
N ASP A 702 23.35 -3.47 15.27
CA ASP A 702 23.92 -3.25 13.95
C ASP A 702 25.02 -2.18 13.98
N ASN A 703 25.30 -1.59 15.12
CA ASN A 703 26.19 -0.43 15.27
C ASN A 703 25.88 0.63 14.21
N SER A 704 24.60 0.88 13.98
CA SER A 704 24.15 1.82 12.96
C SER A 704 23.29 2.93 13.56
N ALA A 705 23.44 4.12 13.01
CA ALA A 705 22.58 5.27 13.29
C ALA A 705 21.95 5.78 11.99
N THR A 706 20.78 6.37 12.10
CA THR A 706 20.12 7.02 10.98
C THR A 706 19.82 8.48 11.34
N ALA A 707 20.11 9.40 10.43
CA ALA A 707 19.78 10.81 10.55
C ALA A 707 18.98 11.31 9.34
N GLY A 708 18.03 12.19 9.59
CA GLY A 708 17.32 12.90 8.53
C GLY A 708 18.21 13.96 7.86
N ASN A 709 17.72 14.52 6.75
CA ASN A 709 18.37 15.62 6.06
C ASN A 709 17.34 16.67 5.60
N PRO A 710 17.20 17.78 6.30
CA PRO A 710 16.26 18.86 5.95
C PRO A 710 16.67 19.63 4.68
N SER A 711 17.91 19.49 4.21
CA SER A 711 18.41 20.14 2.99
C SER A 711 18.05 19.38 1.71
N LEU A 712 17.27 18.29 1.79
CA LEU A 712 16.85 17.53 0.62
C LEU A 712 15.97 18.36 -0.30
N ARG A 713 16.36 18.39 -1.58
CA ARG A 713 15.57 18.99 -2.65
C ARG A 713 14.59 17.97 -3.21
N PRO A 714 13.46 18.40 -3.81
CA PRO A 714 12.58 17.51 -4.53
C PRO A 714 13.31 16.78 -5.64
N GLN A 715 13.01 15.49 -5.78
CA GLN A 715 13.38 14.72 -6.95
C GLN A 715 12.63 15.26 -8.16
N GLN A 716 13.26 15.30 -9.31
CA GLN A 716 12.68 15.78 -10.55
C GLN A 716 12.55 14.64 -11.56
N SER A 717 11.53 14.69 -12.39
CA SER A 717 11.36 13.73 -13.49
C SER A 717 11.00 14.43 -14.78
N LYS A 718 11.71 14.06 -15.86
CA LYS A 718 11.29 14.33 -17.23
C LYS A 718 10.51 13.13 -17.73
N ASN A 719 9.24 13.34 -18.04
CA ASN A 719 8.31 12.30 -18.44
C ASN A 719 8.05 12.39 -19.94
N MET A 720 7.98 11.23 -20.58
CA MET A 720 7.58 11.06 -21.96
C MET A 720 6.59 9.90 -22.02
N ASP A 721 5.44 10.14 -22.58
CA ASP A 721 4.38 9.14 -22.78
C ASP A 721 3.94 9.16 -24.25
N THR A 722 3.65 7.98 -24.80
CA THR A 722 2.99 7.86 -26.10
C THR A 722 2.05 6.66 -26.08
N SER A 723 0.91 6.77 -26.74
CA SER A 723 -0.05 5.67 -26.85
C SER A 723 -0.72 5.68 -28.22
N LEU A 724 -1.04 4.48 -28.69
CA LEU A 724 -1.93 4.24 -29.81
C LEU A 724 -3.19 3.58 -29.28
N GLU A 725 -4.35 4.17 -29.58
CA GLU A 725 -5.65 3.79 -29.03
C GLU A 725 -6.64 3.56 -30.18
N TRP A 726 -7.09 2.32 -30.34
CA TRP A 726 -8.02 1.92 -31.38
C TRP A 726 -9.40 1.64 -30.78
N TYR A 727 -10.33 2.53 -31.06
CA TYR A 727 -11.73 2.49 -30.62
C TYR A 727 -12.59 1.78 -31.68
N PHE A 728 -12.22 0.57 -32.07
CA PHE A 728 -12.71 -0.18 -33.24
C PHE A 728 -14.21 -0.46 -33.21
N ARG A 729 -14.88 -0.24 -32.08
CA ARG A 729 -16.32 -0.39 -31.89
C ARG A 729 -16.80 0.41 -30.68
N LYS A 730 -18.08 0.74 -30.63
CA LYS A 730 -18.66 1.37 -29.43
C LYS A 730 -18.45 0.48 -28.21
N GLY A 731 -17.90 1.04 -27.14
CA GLY A 731 -17.58 0.30 -25.92
C GLY A 731 -16.31 -0.58 -26.00
N SER A 732 -15.58 -0.53 -27.10
CA SER A 732 -14.38 -1.36 -27.33
C SER A 732 -13.14 -0.52 -27.51
N LEU A 733 -12.02 -1.00 -26.95
CA LEU A 733 -10.70 -0.37 -27.00
C LEU A 733 -9.62 -1.43 -27.09
N LEU A 734 -8.69 -1.25 -28.01
CA LEU A 734 -7.37 -1.86 -27.96
C LEU A 734 -6.34 -0.74 -27.86
N SER A 735 -5.50 -0.74 -26.84
CA SER A 735 -4.48 0.30 -26.71
C SER A 735 -3.12 -0.27 -26.30
N ALA A 736 -2.08 0.38 -26.84
CA ALA A 736 -0.69 0.16 -26.46
C ALA A 736 -0.07 1.51 -26.09
N ALA A 737 0.51 1.60 -24.90
CA ALA A 737 1.18 2.79 -24.42
C ALA A 737 2.61 2.47 -24.01
N TYR A 738 3.53 3.39 -24.30
CA TYR A 738 4.91 3.38 -23.84
C TYR A 738 5.15 4.60 -22.96
N PHE A 739 5.84 4.43 -21.86
CA PHE A 739 6.24 5.52 -20.98
C PHE A 739 7.73 5.46 -20.65
N ARG A 740 8.32 6.64 -20.47
CA ARG A 740 9.71 6.80 -20.02
C ARG A 740 9.81 7.99 -19.08
N LYS A 741 10.38 7.75 -17.90
CA LYS A 741 10.61 8.76 -16.86
C LYS A 741 12.10 8.80 -16.54
N VAL A 742 12.69 9.97 -16.63
CA VAL A 742 14.10 10.21 -16.28
C VAL A 742 14.13 11.01 -14.99
N LEU A 743 14.42 10.34 -13.89
CA LEU A 743 14.52 10.93 -12.56
C LEU A 743 15.93 11.48 -12.36
N THR A 744 16.00 12.67 -11.78
CA THR A 744 17.24 13.32 -11.34
C THR A 744 17.06 13.78 -9.90
N ASP A 745 18.16 14.04 -9.19
CA ASP A 745 18.15 14.38 -7.78
C ASP A 745 17.43 13.33 -6.92
N ALA A 746 17.54 12.04 -7.30
CA ALA A 746 16.91 10.97 -6.54
C ALA A 746 17.40 11.00 -5.09
N THR A 747 16.47 10.81 -4.14
CA THR A 747 16.83 10.65 -2.74
C THR A 747 17.45 9.28 -2.55
N VAL A 748 18.71 9.23 -2.20
CA VAL A 748 19.47 8.02 -1.96
C VAL A 748 19.99 7.99 -0.53
N SER A 749 20.01 6.82 0.11
CA SER A 749 20.68 6.68 1.37
C SER A 749 22.19 6.52 1.13
N SER A 750 22.98 7.21 1.91
CA SER A 750 24.44 7.07 1.97
C SER A 750 24.86 6.65 3.37
N THR A 751 25.93 5.89 3.46
CA THR A 751 26.49 5.45 4.74
C THR A 751 27.90 6.01 4.91
N THR A 752 28.18 6.52 6.12
CA THR A 752 29.49 7.03 6.50
C THR A 752 29.93 6.30 7.77
N GLN A 753 31.18 5.87 7.81
CA GLN A 753 31.78 5.32 9.02
C GLN A 753 32.09 6.47 10.00
N THR A 754 31.70 6.29 11.24
CA THR A 754 31.85 7.28 12.32
C THR A 754 32.07 6.55 13.66
N THR A 755 32.06 7.24 14.77
CA THR A 755 32.11 6.68 16.10
C THR A 755 30.87 7.07 16.91
N PHE A 756 30.56 6.32 17.96
CA PHE A 756 29.42 6.61 18.83
C PHE A 756 29.54 8.03 19.46
N GLY A 757 30.75 8.38 19.93
CA GLY A 757 31.00 9.70 20.50
C GLY A 757 30.81 10.84 19.49
N ALA A 758 31.16 10.63 18.21
CA ALA A 758 30.95 11.63 17.17
C ALA A 758 29.48 11.86 16.82
N LEU A 759 28.60 10.88 17.10
CA LEU A 759 27.16 11.03 16.92
C LEU A 759 26.51 11.92 17.99
N GLY A 760 27.16 12.14 19.13
CA GLY A 760 26.64 12.93 20.24
C GLY A 760 25.35 12.35 20.87
N LEU A 761 25.13 11.05 20.72
CA LEU A 761 23.95 10.36 21.24
C LEU A 761 24.15 9.97 22.72
N PRO A 762 23.08 9.78 23.49
CA PRO A 762 23.18 9.27 24.86
C PRO A 762 23.57 7.80 24.90
N ASP A 763 24.23 7.36 25.96
CA ASP A 763 24.54 5.94 26.16
C ASP A 763 23.29 5.05 26.13
N THR A 764 22.17 5.56 26.59
CA THR A 764 20.84 4.90 26.54
C THR A 764 20.37 4.59 25.12
N ALA A 765 20.91 5.23 24.09
CA ALA A 765 20.57 4.93 22.69
C ALA A 765 21.09 3.52 22.28
N MET A 766 22.15 3.05 22.91
CA MET A 766 22.70 1.71 22.66
C MET A 766 22.13 0.63 23.60
N GLY A 767 21.58 1.02 24.75
CA GLY A 767 21.10 0.10 25.78
C GLY A 767 22.19 -0.41 26.71
N ALA A 768 21.79 -0.85 27.89
CA ALA A 768 22.71 -1.18 28.98
C ALA A 768 23.70 -2.34 28.68
N ILE A 769 23.39 -3.20 27.74
CA ILE A 769 24.28 -4.31 27.33
C ILE A 769 25.54 -3.85 26.60
N PHE A 770 25.57 -2.60 26.12
CA PHE A 770 26.72 -1.99 25.48
C PHE A 770 27.57 -1.15 26.43
N TYR A 771 27.21 -1.10 27.72
CA TYR A 771 27.96 -0.32 28.71
C TYR A 771 29.23 -1.06 29.15
N GLY A 772 30.33 -0.35 29.14
CA GLY A 772 31.57 -0.78 29.73
C GLY A 772 31.50 -0.82 31.27
N PRO A 773 32.65 -1.17 31.92
CA PRO A 773 32.72 -1.22 33.38
C PRO A 773 32.44 0.11 34.09
N ASP A 774 32.58 1.22 33.36
CA ASP A 774 32.29 2.59 33.79
C ASP A 774 30.81 3.00 33.68
N GLY A 775 29.96 2.08 33.19
CA GLY A 775 28.54 2.32 32.92
C GLY A 775 28.25 3.16 31.69
N ARG A 776 29.20 3.33 30.78
CA ARG A 776 29.06 4.12 29.55
C ARG A 776 29.34 3.28 28.30
N VAL A 777 28.82 3.74 27.17
CA VAL A 777 29.18 3.21 25.85
C VAL A 777 30.55 3.78 25.43
N ASP A 778 31.43 2.92 24.90
CA ASP A 778 32.72 3.36 24.37
C ASP A 778 32.50 4.46 23.30
N PRO A 779 33.00 5.69 23.50
CA PRO A 779 32.86 6.76 22.55
C PRO A 779 33.54 6.47 21.20
N ASN A 780 34.52 5.57 21.18
CA ASN A 780 35.23 5.12 19.97
C ASN A 780 34.55 3.93 19.28
N LEU A 781 33.44 3.43 19.83
CA LEU A 781 32.68 2.32 19.20
C LEU A 781 32.37 2.68 17.74
N PRO A 782 32.87 1.88 16.76
CA PRO A 782 32.60 2.13 15.36
C PRO A 782 31.11 2.08 15.03
N MET A 783 30.61 3.11 14.39
CA MET A 783 29.21 3.24 14.00
C MET A 783 29.09 3.51 12.50
N THR A 784 28.05 2.98 11.89
CA THR A 784 27.67 3.29 10.51
C THR A 784 26.52 4.29 10.54
N LEU A 785 26.80 5.55 10.20
CA LEU A 785 25.76 6.56 10.06
C LEU A 785 25.13 6.49 8.67
N ARG A 786 23.84 6.25 8.61
CA ARG A 786 23.01 6.34 7.40
C ARG A 786 22.37 7.71 7.34
N THR A 787 22.60 8.43 6.26
CA THR A 787 21.95 9.71 5.94
C THR A 787 21.32 9.65 4.55
N TYR A 788 20.70 10.74 4.14
CA TYR A 788 20.05 10.86 2.83
C TYR A 788 20.63 12.05 2.07
N SER A 789 20.79 11.88 0.77
CA SER A 789 21.26 12.94 -0.13
C SER A 789 20.52 12.88 -1.47
N ASN A 790 20.55 13.98 -2.21
CA ASN A 790 20.10 13.98 -3.59
C ASN A 790 21.25 13.55 -4.49
N ALA A 791 21.11 12.43 -5.16
CA ALA A 791 22.15 11.92 -6.04
C ALA A 791 21.55 11.08 -7.18
N GLY A 792 22.35 10.98 -8.25
CA GLY A 792 22.11 10.04 -9.32
C GLY A 792 21.01 10.42 -10.30
N ARG A 793 20.99 9.65 -11.37
CA ARG A 793 20.00 9.67 -12.44
C ARG A 793 19.44 8.29 -12.60
N GLN A 794 18.12 8.16 -12.56
CA GLN A 794 17.41 6.91 -12.71
C GLN A 794 16.50 6.98 -13.95
N VAL A 795 16.34 5.87 -14.65
CA VAL A 795 15.43 5.79 -15.81
C VAL A 795 14.45 4.66 -15.60
N LEU A 796 13.17 5.02 -15.51
CA LEU A 796 12.05 4.11 -15.48
C LEU A 796 11.38 4.13 -16.86
N LYS A 797 11.15 2.95 -17.44
CA LYS A 797 10.43 2.82 -18.71
C LYS A 797 9.54 1.57 -18.66
N GLY A 798 8.57 1.52 -19.54
CA GLY A 798 7.69 0.37 -19.63
C GLY A 798 6.61 0.56 -20.67
N TYR A 799 5.77 -0.45 -20.79
CA TYR A 799 4.62 -0.43 -21.67
C TYR A 799 3.37 -0.97 -20.99
N GLU A 800 2.24 -0.42 -21.43
CA GLU A 800 0.91 -0.80 -20.99
C GLU A 800 0.10 -1.26 -22.18
N LEU A 801 -0.55 -2.41 -22.07
CA LEU A 801 -1.50 -2.92 -23.06
C LEU A 801 -2.88 -2.97 -22.41
N SER A 802 -3.91 -2.56 -23.12
CA SER A 802 -5.29 -2.63 -22.65
C SER A 802 -6.20 -3.11 -23.75
N TYR A 803 -7.10 -3.99 -23.36
CA TYR A 803 -8.18 -4.48 -24.20
C TYR A 803 -9.48 -4.39 -23.42
N GLN A 804 -10.51 -3.85 -24.09
CA GLN A 804 -11.89 -3.86 -23.59
C GLN A 804 -12.81 -4.11 -24.76
N GLN A 805 -13.75 -5.04 -24.61
CA GLN A 805 -14.77 -5.30 -25.62
C GLN A 805 -16.04 -5.86 -25.02
N ASP A 806 -17.16 -5.29 -25.44
CA ASP A 806 -18.49 -5.87 -25.32
C ASP A 806 -18.73 -6.80 -26.49
N PHE A 807 -19.19 -8.04 -26.24
CA PHE A 807 -19.46 -9.02 -27.29
C PHE A 807 -20.93 -8.94 -27.77
N ASP A 808 -21.43 -7.72 -27.93
CA ASP A 808 -22.81 -7.42 -28.38
C ASP A 808 -23.13 -7.86 -29.79
N PHE A 809 -22.09 -8.20 -30.60
CA PHE A 809 -22.17 -8.76 -31.93
C PHE A 809 -22.53 -10.26 -31.93
N LEU A 810 -22.47 -10.94 -30.79
CA LEU A 810 -22.86 -12.32 -30.67
C LEU A 810 -24.39 -12.48 -30.58
N PRO A 811 -24.95 -13.60 -31.03
CA PRO A 811 -26.39 -13.85 -30.86
C PRO A 811 -26.78 -14.00 -29.39
N ALA A 812 -28.06 -13.79 -29.07
CA ALA A 812 -28.58 -14.06 -27.73
C ALA A 812 -28.45 -15.56 -27.40
N PRO A 813 -28.12 -15.95 -26.18
CA PRO A 813 -27.88 -15.12 -25.01
C PRO A 813 -26.44 -14.57 -24.92
N TYR A 814 -25.53 -14.91 -25.82
CA TYR A 814 -24.07 -14.64 -25.73
C TYR A 814 -23.71 -13.17 -25.86
N LYS A 815 -24.60 -12.34 -26.46
CA LYS A 815 -24.40 -10.88 -26.57
C LYS A 815 -24.18 -10.16 -25.21
N GLY A 816 -24.48 -10.85 -24.08
CA GLY A 816 -24.26 -10.37 -22.74
C GLY A 816 -22.81 -10.41 -22.29
N PHE A 817 -21.95 -11.19 -22.94
CA PHE A 817 -20.55 -11.31 -22.54
C PHE A 817 -19.74 -10.07 -22.90
N GLY A 818 -18.64 -9.90 -22.19
CA GLY A 818 -17.59 -8.94 -22.48
C GLY A 818 -16.37 -9.20 -21.63
N MET A 819 -15.28 -8.52 -21.98
CA MET A 819 -13.97 -8.71 -21.36
C MET A 819 -13.20 -7.40 -21.25
N LEU A 820 -12.46 -7.28 -20.14
CA LEU A 820 -11.39 -6.30 -19.98
C LEU A 820 -10.11 -7.06 -19.66
N ALA A 821 -9.00 -6.60 -20.23
CA ALA A 821 -7.67 -7.07 -19.86
C ALA A 821 -6.70 -5.90 -19.87
N SER A 822 -5.81 -5.87 -18.91
CA SER A 822 -4.69 -4.92 -18.87
C SER A 822 -3.41 -5.66 -18.53
N TYR A 823 -2.32 -5.27 -19.16
CA TYR A 823 -0.99 -5.78 -18.87
C TYR A 823 -0.03 -4.59 -18.78
N THR A 824 0.79 -4.59 -17.77
CA THR A 824 1.82 -3.57 -17.56
C THR A 824 3.15 -4.26 -17.38
N HIS A 825 4.14 -3.85 -18.17
CA HIS A 825 5.53 -4.22 -18.01
C HIS A 825 6.32 -2.99 -17.61
N ILE A 826 7.19 -3.14 -16.61
CA ILE A 826 8.02 -2.08 -16.07
C ILE A 826 9.46 -2.57 -16.10
N ASP A 827 10.30 -1.87 -16.87
CA ASP A 827 11.73 -2.02 -16.73
C ASP A 827 12.20 -1.16 -15.57
N PRO A 828 12.75 -1.77 -14.52
CA PRO A 828 13.18 -1.04 -13.34
C PRO A 828 14.34 -0.09 -13.65
N PHE A 829 14.54 0.82 -12.72
CA PHE A 829 15.58 1.83 -12.76
C PHE A 829 16.96 1.26 -13.11
N ASN A 830 17.51 1.69 -14.22
CA ASN A 830 18.82 1.23 -14.71
C ASN A 830 20.02 1.64 -13.85
N SER A 831 19.81 2.35 -12.73
CA SER A 831 20.89 2.99 -11.98
C SER A 831 21.15 2.41 -10.60
N ALA A 832 20.25 1.62 -10.06
CA ALA A 832 20.42 0.95 -8.80
C ALA A 832 20.66 -0.55 -9.02
N LYS A 833 21.75 -0.88 -9.68
CA LYS A 833 22.27 -2.23 -9.62
C LYS A 833 23.03 -2.37 -8.30
N TRP A 834 22.53 -3.27 -7.46
CA TRP A 834 23.30 -3.66 -6.32
C TRP A 834 24.24 -4.77 -6.74
N ILE A 835 25.54 -4.57 -6.49
CA ILE A 835 26.53 -5.62 -6.68
C ILE A 835 26.65 -6.32 -5.33
N THR A 836 26.33 -7.60 -5.29
CA THR A 836 26.50 -8.44 -4.12
C THR A 836 27.98 -8.60 -3.80
N ASN A 837 28.32 -9.05 -2.59
CA ASN A 837 29.71 -9.36 -2.24
C ASN A 837 30.30 -10.44 -3.16
N ALA A 838 29.46 -11.29 -3.76
CA ALA A 838 29.82 -12.28 -4.77
C ALA A 838 29.96 -11.72 -6.20
N GLY A 839 29.81 -10.42 -6.40
CA GLY A 839 29.94 -9.75 -7.72
C GLY A 839 28.70 -9.88 -8.62
N ARG A 840 27.60 -10.46 -8.13
CA ARG A 840 26.36 -10.57 -8.91
C ARG A 840 25.61 -9.24 -8.92
N GLU A 841 25.25 -8.77 -10.11
CA GLU A 841 24.37 -7.61 -10.25
C GLU A 841 22.91 -7.99 -10.00
N ILE A 842 22.25 -7.26 -9.11
CA ILE A 842 20.83 -7.42 -8.80
C ILE A 842 20.12 -6.09 -9.05
N GLU A 843 19.05 -6.17 -9.81
CA GLU A 843 18.18 -5.02 -10.03
C GLU A 843 17.42 -4.72 -8.73
N VAL A 844 17.67 -3.55 -8.14
CA VAL A 844 16.94 -3.08 -6.95
C VAL A 844 15.58 -2.58 -7.41
N ASN A 845 14.55 -3.39 -7.22
CA ASN A 845 13.20 -3.07 -7.64
C ASN A 845 12.15 -3.46 -6.59
N SER A 846 11.66 -2.50 -5.85
CA SER A 846 10.58 -2.70 -4.86
C SER A 846 9.19 -2.92 -5.51
N VAL A 847 9.09 -2.83 -6.84
CA VAL A 847 7.86 -3.04 -7.59
C VAL A 847 7.99 -4.22 -8.55
N PRO A 848 6.91 -4.96 -8.85
CA PRO A 848 6.97 -6.07 -9.76
C PRO A 848 7.25 -5.58 -11.19
N LYS A 849 8.07 -6.35 -11.94
CA LYS A 849 8.36 -6.05 -13.35
C LYS A 849 7.11 -6.12 -14.23
N TYR A 850 6.13 -6.91 -13.85
CA TYR A 850 4.89 -7.04 -14.61
C TYR A 850 3.71 -7.26 -13.67
N ALA A 851 2.57 -6.71 -14.10
CA ALA A 851 1.28 -6.92 -13.47
C ALA A 851 0.22 -7.01 -14.55
N TYR A 852 -0.83 -7.80 -14.33
CA TYR A 852 -1.97 -7.85 -15.22
C TYR A 852 -3.27 -8.03 -14.45
N SER A 853 -4.33 -7.52 -15.04
CA SER A 853 -5.70 -7.67 -14.56
C SER A 853 -6.57 -8.14 -15.74
N THR A 854 -7.41 -9.12 -15.49
CA THR A 854 -8.36 -9.63 -16.47
C THR A 854 -9.72 -9.76 -15.82
N THR A 855 -10.74 -9.19 -16.44
CA THR A 855 -12.13 -9.28 -15.98
C THR A 855 -13.00 -9.79 -17.11
N ALA A 856 -13.63 -10.94 -16.91
CA ALA A 856 -14.69 -11.44 -17.77
C ALA A 856 -16.05 -11.15 -17.11
N TYR A 857 -17.01 -10.71 -17.90
CA TYR A 857 -18.35 -10.40 -17.39
C TYR A 857 -19.45 -10.85 -18.34
N TYR A 858 -20.61 -11.04 -17.77
CA TYR A 858 -21.86 -11.28 -18.47
C TYR A 858 -22.94 -10.37 -17.89
N GLU A 859 -23.60 -9.59 -18.72
CA GLU A 859 -24.70 -8.72 -18.32
C GLU A 859 -25.84 -8.85 -19.36
N ASN A 860 -26.95 -9.46 -18.95
CA ASN A 860 -28.12 -9.63 -19.80
C ASN A 860 -29.41 -9.63 -18.97
N GLY A 861 -30.28 -8.66 -19.24
CA GLY A 861 -31.52 -8.51 -18.50
C GLY A 861 -31.29 -8.27 -17.01
N PRO A 862 -31.89 -9.08 -16.11
CA PRO A 862 -31.73 -8.90 -14.67
C PRO A 862 -30.42 -9.46 -14.12
N LEU A 863 -29.71 -10.30 -14.85
CA LEU A 863 -28.53 -11.03 -14.38
C LEU A 863 -27.24 -10.33 -14.82
N ALA A 864 -26.34 -10.11 -13.87
CA ALA A 864 -24.95 -9.74 -14.14
C ALA A 864 -24.01 -10.65 -13.35
N ILE A 865 -22.97 -11.14 -14.04
CA ILE A 865 -21.92 -12.00 -13.47
C ILE A 865 -20.57 -11.41 -13.87
N ARG A 866 -19.60 -11.43 -12.95
CA ARG A 866 -18.27 -10.95 -13.22
C ARG A 866 -17.22 -11.74 -12.44
N PHE A 867 -16.12 -12.08 -13.10
CA PHE A 867 -14.92 -12.65 -12.50
C PHE A 867 -13.73 -11.77 -12.87
N SER A 868 -12.93 -11.43 -11.87
CA SER A 868 -11.73 -10.62 -12.02
C SER A 868 -10.52 -11.36 -11.45
N TYR A 869 -9.46 -11.47 -12.24
CA TYR A 869 -8.18 -12.03 -11.80
C TYR A 869 -7.11 -10.96 -11.87
N ASN A 870 -6.51 -10.66 -10.74
CA ASN A 870 -5.47 -9.66 -10.60
C ASN A 870 -4.16 -10.32 -10.18
N TYR A 871 -3.12 -10.16 -10.99
CA TYR A 871 -1.81 -10.77 -10.76
C TYR A 871 -0.69 -9.74 -10.74
N LYS A 872 0.26 -9.94 -9.82
CA LYS A 872 1.51 -9.19 -9.80
C LYS A 872 2.71 -10.12 -9.68
N GLY A 873 3.76 -9.82 -10.44
CA GLY A 873 5.03 -10.52 -10.41
C GLY A 873 5.76 -10.36 -9.07
N ARG A 874 6.90 -11.05 -8.92
CA ARG A 874 7.75 -10.88 -7.73
C ARG A 874 8.39 -9.48 -7.69
N SER A 875 8.66 -9.00 -6.49
CA SER A 875 9.38 -7.74 -6.25
C SER A 875 10.31 -7.88 -5.05
N LEU A 876 11.29 -7.01 -4.93
CA LEU A 876 12.08 -6.92 -3.70
C LEU A 876 11.20 -6.50 -2.52
N HIS A 877 11.51 -6.99 -1.34
CA HIS A 877 10.88 -6.53 -0.12
C HIS A 877 11.69 -5.36 0.46
N GLY A 878 11.10 -4.14 0.38
CA GLY A 878 11.74 -2.92 0.87
C GLY A 878 12.87 -2.39 -0.02
N ASP A 879 13.49 -1.31 0.43
CA ASP A 879 14.52 -0.57 -0.31
C ASP A 879 15.95 -1.11 -0.05
N ASN A 880 16.11 -1.97 0.95
CA ASN A 880 17.38 -2.59 1.30
C ASN A 880 17.28 -4.11 1.15
N PRO A 881 17.80 -4.68 0.06
CA PRO A 881 17.79 -6.12 -0.16
C PRO A 881 18.74 -6.90 0.75
N LYS A 882 19.64 -6.20 1.48
CA LYS A 882 20.61 -6.84 2.36
C LYS A 882 19.99 -7.23 3.69
N ASN A 883 20.17 -8.49 4.05
CA ASN A 883 19.92 -8.94 5.40
C ASN A 883 21.26 -9.01 6.15
N ASN A 884 21.49 -8.11 7.09
CA ASN A 884 22.58 -8.11 8.08
C ASN A 884 23.97 -8.54 7.54
N GLY A 885 24.32 -8.12 6.32
CA GLY A 885 25.64 -8.41 5.72
C GLY A 885 25.75 -9.71 4.94
N ASP A 886 24.74 -10.55 4.96
CA ASP A 886 24.68 -11.76 4.14
C ASP A 886 24.22 -11.46 2.71
N ASP A 887 24.75 -12.21 1.75
CA ASP A 887 24.37 -12.13 0.34
C ASP A 887 23.00 -12.77 0.06
N LEU A 888 22.03 -12.52 0.94
CA LEU A 888 20.65 -12.96 0.81
C LEU A 888 19.76 -11.80 0.36
N ILE A 889 18.97 -12.06 -0.67
CA ILE A 889 18.04 -11.10 -1.24
C ILE A 889 16.63 -11.48 -0.82
N ARG A 890 15.94 -10.57 -0.15
CA ARG A 890 14.56 -10.76 0.26
C ARG A 890 13.59 -10.42 -0.86
N TRP A 891 12.85 -11.40 -1.32
CA TRP A 891 11.83 -11.28 -2.35
C TRP A 891 10.43 -11.42 -1.79
N ARG A 892 9.54 -10.57 -2.25
CA ARG A 892 8.10 -10.78 -2.17
C ARG A 892 7.67 -11.62 -3.34
N ALA A 893 7.02 -12.76 -3.09
CA ALA A 893 6.62 -13.69 -4.14
C ALA A 893 5.53 -13.11 -5.05
N ALA A 894 5.49 -13.61 -6.27
CA ALA A 894 4.40 -13.33 -7.19
C ALA A 894 3.08 -13.89 -6.66
N ARG A 895 1.97 -13.16 -6.87
CA ARG A 895 0.65 -13.56 -6.36
C ARG A 895 -0.49 -13.08 -7.24
N GLY A 896 -1.56 -13.88 -7.26
CA GLY A 896 -2.78 -13.58 -7.99
C GLY A 896 -4.01 -13.79 -7.12
N TYR A 897 -4.99 -12.91 -7.26
CA TYR A 897 -6.27 -12.97 -6.55
C TYR A 897 -7.40 -13.12 -7.56
N LEU A 898 -8.28 -14.07 -7.32
CA LEU A 898 -9.51 -14.29 -8.09
C LEU A 898 -10.70 -13.81 -7.27
N ASP A 899 -11.47 -12.89 -7.83
CA ASP A 899 -12.69 -12.36 -7.24
C ASP A 899 -13.88 -12.62 -8.16
N GLY A 900 -15.06 -12.81 -7.57
CA GLY A 900 -16.31 -13.04 -8.30
C GLY A 900 -17.44 -12.14 -7.78
N ASN A 901 -18.34 -11.75 -8.68
CA ASN A 901 -19.54 -11.03 -8.34
C ASN A 901 -20.72 -11.55 -9.17
N ILE A 902 -21.86 -11.76 -8.53
CA ILE A 902 -23.14 -12.08 -9.18
C ILE A 902 -24.17 -11.09 -8.65
N SER A 903 -24.90 -10.44 -9.52
CA SER A 903 -26.03 -9.63 -9.14
C SER A 903 -27.29 -9.97 -9.97
N TYR A 904 -28.45 -9.90 -9.31
CA TYR A 904 -29.73 -10.19 -9.91
C TYR A 904 -30.76 -9.12 -9.55
N LYS A 905 -31.26 -8.41 -10.55
CA LYS A 905 -32.33 -7.41 -10.38
C LYS A 905 -33.64 -8.15 -10.16
N ILE A 906 -34.16 -8.13 -8.93
CA ILE A 906 -35.46 -8.68 -8.57
C ILE A 906 -36.58 -7.89 -9.27
N ASN A 907 -36.42 -6.58 -9.32
CA ASN A 907 -37.21 -5.62 -10.06
C ASN A 907 -36.40 -4.35 -10.33
N ASP A 908 -37.00 -3.31 -10.89
CA ASP A 908 -36.33 -2.06 -11.23
C ASP A 908 -35.76 -1.31 -10.02
N ASN A 909 -36.24 -1.61 -8.82
CA ASN A 909 -35.89 -0.91 -7.59
C ASN A 909 -35.03 -1.76 -6.62
N LEU A 910 -34.96 -3.07 -6.83
CA LEU A 910 -34.32 -4.00 -5.88
C LEU A 910 -33.39 -4.99 -6.58
N GLU A 911 -32.16 -5.10 -6.09
CA GLU A 911 -31.09 -5.98 -6.59
C GLU A 911 -30.52 -6.82 -5.45
N LEU A 912 -30.43 -8.14 -5.69
CA LEU A 912 -29.69 -9.09 -4.84
C LEU A 912 -28.26 -9.20 -5.37
N ARG A 913 -27.28 -9.26 -4.46
CA ARG A 913 -25.86 -9.32 -4.80
C ARG A 913 -25.13 -10.39 -3.98
N LEU A 914 -24.24 -11.12 -4.65
CA LEU A 914 -23.28 -12.06 -4.06
C LEU A 914 -21.89 -11.66 -4.54
N ASP A 915 -21.00 -11.35 -3.60
CA ASP A 915 -19.57 -11.13 -3.88
C ASP A 915 -18.73 -12.22 -3.23
N ALA A 916 -17.69 -12.64 -3.89
CA ALA A 916 -16.72 -13.58 -3.36
C ALA A 916 -15.31 -13.05 -3.65
N LEU A 917 -14.56 -12.73 -2.60
CA LEU A 917 -13.22 -12.17 -2.67
C LEU A 917 -12.18 -13.24 -2.31
N ASN A 918 -11.05 -13.19 -3.01
CA ASN A 918 -9.94 -14.13 -2.82
C ASN A 918 -10.37 -15.61 -2.95
N LEU A 919 -11.17 -15.93 -3.97
CA LEU A 919 -11.63 -17.31 -4.23
C LEU A 919 -10.48 -18.32 -4.32
N SER A 920 -9.31 -17.88 -4.80
CA SER A 920 -8.09 -18.66 -4.87
C SER A 920 -7.50 -19.02 -3.50
N ASN A 921 -7.91 -18.36 -2.41
CA ASN A 921 -7.28 -18.45 -1.09
C ASN A 921 -5.76 -18.34 -1.17
N THR A 922 -5.32 -17.26 -1.77
CA THR A 922 -3.93 -17.06 -2.17
C THR A 922 -3.00 -17.01 -0.97
N LEU A 923 -1.96 -17.86 -0.98
CA LEU A 923 -0.84 -17.78 -0.06
C LEU A 923 0.02 -16.56 -0.42
N SER A 924 0.17 -15.64 0.52
CA SER A 924 1.12 -14.53 0.42
C SER A 924 2.40 -14.89 1.16
N TYR A 925 3.55 -14.84 0.49
CA TYR A 925 4.82 -15.15 1.13
C TYR A 925 5.99 -14.33 0.59
N ASP A 926 6.98 -14.14 1.45
CA ASP A 926 8.29 -13.59 1.14
C ASP A 926 9.36 -14.66 1.38
N TYR A 927 10.48 -14.57 0.67
CA TYR A 927 11.55 -15.56 0.77
C TYR A 927 12.92 -14.94 0.49
N PHE A 928 13.97 -15.60 0.98
CA PHE A 928 15.35 -15.20 0.70
C PHE A 928 15.93 -16.01 -0.46
N GLU A 929 16.53 -15.31 -1.41
CA GLU A 929 17.32 -15.88 -2.51
C GLU A 929 18.80 -15.67 -2.24
N ASP A 930 19.61 -16.71 -2.44
CA ASP A 930 21.04 -16.59 -2.36
C ASP A 930 21.60 -15.71 -3.50
N ALA A 931 22.28 -14.65 -3.14
CA ALA A 931 22.87 -13.71 -4.07
C ALA A 931 24.10 -14.27 -4.80
N THR A 932 24.74 -15.30 -4.27
CA THR A 932 25.87 -15.97 -4.95
C THR A 932 25.39 -16.80 -6.13
N GLY A 933 24.14 -17.25 -6.10
CA GLY A 933 23.55 -18.17 -7.08
C GLY A 933 24.00 -19.63 -6.89
N GLN A 934 24.79 -19.91 -5.85
CA GLN A 934 25.28 -21.25 -5.54
C GLN A 934 24.15 -22.17 -5.06
N TYR A 935 23.25 -21.63 -4.26
CA TYR A 935 22.10 -22.33 -3.73
C TYR A 935 20.81 -21.84 -4.40
N GLY A 936 19.92 -22.70 -4.74
CA GLY A 936 18.69 -22.38 -5.47
C GLY A 936 17.86 -21.22 -4.93
N SER A 937 16.68 -20.97 -5.50
CA SER A 937 15.88 -19.76 -5.22
C SER A 937 15.39 -19.64 -3.75
N GLY A 938 15.52 -20.68 -2.94
CA GLY A 938 15.10 -20.68 -1.52
C GLY A 938 13.60 -20.49 -1.29
N LYS A 939 12.77 -20.57 -2.34
CA LYS A 939 11.32 -20.34 -2.27
C LYS A 939 10.58 -21.24 -1.30
N LYS A 940 11.10 -22.44 -1.05
CA LYS A 940 10.45 -23.39 -0.15
C LYS A 940 11.15 -23.50 1.21
N THR A 941 12.46 -23.31 1.26
CA THR A 941 13.28 -23.59 2.44
C THR A 941 13.74 -22.35 3.18
N ARG A 942 13.86 -21.22 2.48
CA ARG A 942 14.25 -19.94 3.07
C ARG A 942 13.08 -18.95 3.06
N MET A 943 11.90 -19.43 3.46
CA MET A 943 10.73 -18.61 3.59
C MET A 943 10.89 -17.65 4.77
N ASP A 944 10.77 -16.36 4.51
CA ASP A 944 10.84 -15.34 5.54
C ASP A 944 9.49 -15.13 6.22
N TYR A 945 8.43 -15.14 5.42
CA TYR A 945 7.09 -14.82 5.85
C TYR A 945 6.07 -15.50 4.94
N ALA A 946 5.06 -16.11 5.51
CA ALA A 946 3.95 -16.69 4.76
C ALA A 946 2.65 -16.53 5.52
N LYS A 947 1.55 -16.23 4.82
CA LYS A 947 0.23 -16.09 5.44
C LYS A 947 -0.91 -16.40 4.49
N TYR A 948 -2.02 -16.83 5.08
CA TYR A 948 -3.35 -16.88 4.47
C TYR A 948 -4.26 -15.82 5.07
N ASP A 949 -5.07 -15.21 4.20
CA ASP A 949 -6.05 -14.18 4.56
C ASP A 949 -7.49 -14.69 4.49
N GLY A 950 -7.69 -15.94 4.03
CA GLY A 950 -8.99 -16.55 3.84
C GLY A 950 -9.77 -16.02 2.64
N ARG A 951 -11.00 -16.51 2.48
CA ARG A 951 -11.97 -16.05 1.49
C ARG A 951 -13.05 -15.22 2.18
N THR A 952 -13.55 -14.19 1.51
CA THR A 952 -14.69 -13.43 2.02
C THR A 952 -15.87 -13.56 1.07
N ILE A 953 -17.01 -13.96 1.56
CA ILE A 953 -18.27 -14.10 0.82
C ILE A 953 -19.25 -13.07 1.37
N LYS A 954 -19.83 -12.25 0.50
CA LYS A 954 -20.79 -11.20 0.88
C LYS A 954 -22.11 -11.44 0.18
N ILE A 955 -23.18 -11.33 0.94
CA ILE A 955 -24.55 -11.34 0.40
C ILE A 955 -25.21 -10.03 0.79
N GLY A 956 -25.77 -9.35 -0.18
CA GLY A 956 -26.35 -8.02 0.04
C GLY A 956 -27.61 -7.77 -0.78
N LEU A 957 -28.44 -6.90 -0.23
CA LEU A 957 -29.61 -6.35 -0.89
C LEU A 957 -29.40 -4.85 -1.11
N ARG A 958 -29.68 -4.39 -2.31
CA ARG A 958 -29.59 -2.98 -2.70
C ARG A 958 -30.89 -2.51 -3.25
N GLY A 959 -31.26 -1.27 -2.90
CA GLY A 959 -32.47 -0.64 -3.39
C GLY A 959 -32.28 0.80 -3.86
N LYS A 960 -33.20 1.22 -4.73
CA LYS A 960 -33.34 2.61 -5.18
C LYS A 960 -34.85 2.98 -5.16
N LEU A 961 -35.15 4.24 -4.82
CA LEU A 961 -36.46 4.81 -4.85
C LEU A 961 -36.42 6.11 -5.66
#